data_19b25830c0d7f339543ddadc8d64751c
#
_entry.id   19b25830c0d7f339543ddadc8d64751c
#
_cell.length_a   1.000
_cell.length_b   1.000
_cell.length_c   1.000
_cell.angle_alpha   90.00
_cell.angle_beta   90.00
_cell.angle_gamma   90.00
#
_symmetry.space_group_name_H-M   'P 1'
#
loop_
_entity.id
_entity.type
_entity.pdbx_description
1 polymer ?
#
loop_
_entity_poly.entity_id
_entity_poly.type
_entity_poly.pdbx_seq_one_letter_code
_entity_poly.pdbx_strand_id
1 'polypeptide(L)'
;MFGSKFFVTLVSFMLIFPVFSEDIEEIVVTALKRSSTVVDTPASITAIGANEIEDKGINDMNDLKHLIPSMNFTSVLGAQNITIRGIGQFNGNPGVSVSTDGVFQSRAHSSQLGEMDLERIEVLRGPQGTLYGRNSIGGVVNLITKNPSQETDGYIKLGYSDYNTTKVETAFGGGITENTTYRLVLSSTDQGEGYYDCLNAGCGEQAYTDKQAYRLKVNSELSDNISADIMLASVSTEGTPNPYGWISDNRALSTAFGIPQLAAQPISLKPHEIYQTPTSESVNGTNMTDREYDVSALTLSIDTDFGTIKSVTATQEFNDQFNLDRDGTAAALLDTFDISETETFTQEINLNIERDAMSLVFGGFYMDDETSRHTHFDNPQPVLGFPVPSQFDFKHLKMNTESKAYFADGTFDLSDTTRLSLGLRRTTDEFTSKQDNFISILMPAPVIAAQTCLREVVTEYSSTTSRAVLQHDLSEGSNVYASVSEGFKAGGYATYECTDAYNPEEVTSLEFGFKGSLSESTSLNASIFRYDYSDFQVLQVIGIQTVTRNAGDATVNGLEIEAVSEINDSLSVTTGLTFLDATYGAFENVNGVQPELGVQQLEGNYLSNSPKVSLNVGLNYFQNIESGGSITYRANASYKSKMYFSEFNEFPQSAYTIVDLNVIWESTDETLRSRFFVKNLTDEDYISGYLSSATGGGRFGQWGTPRVYGVEISRNF
;
A
#
# COMPACT_ATOMS: atom_id res chain seq x y z
N MET A 1 -6.61 11.54 35.56
CA MET A 1 -5.87 10.89 36.65
C MET A 1 -6.24 9.39 36.75
N PHE A 2 -6.31 8.70 35.57
CA PHE A 2 -6.67 7.27 35.47
C PHE A 2 -5.72 6.46 34.58
N GLY A 3 -4.58 7.06 34.18
CA GLY A 3 -3.65 6.44 33.18
C GLY A 3 -2.47 5.64 33.75
N SER A 4 -2.15 5.73 35.05
CA SER A 4 -0.87 5.17 35.52
C SER A 4 -0.94 3.77 36.17
N LYS A 5 -2.13 3.27 36.45
CA LYS A 5 -2.28 1.93 37.09
C LYS A 5 -2.51 0.79 36.10
N PHE A 6 -2.92 1.09 34.87
CA PHE A 6 -3.12 0.06 33.84
C PHE A 6 -1.80 -0.38 33.18
N PHE A 7 -0.82 0.51 33.11
CA PHE A 7 0.48 0.25 32.48
C PHE A 7 1.38 -0.69 33.30
N VAL A 8 1.29 -0.64 34.63
CA VAL A 8 2.14 -1.49 35.52
C VAL A 8 1.60 -2.92 35.57
N THR A 9 0.32 -3.16 35.32
CA THR A 9 -0.28 -4.50 35.42
C THR A 9 -0.03 -5.33 34.11
N LEU A 10 0.15 -4.69 32.96
CA LEU A 10 0.41 -5.38 31.70
C LEU A 10 1.85 -5.88 31.59
N VAL A 11 2.81 -5.13 32.13
CA VAL A 11 4.24 -5.52 32.16
C VAL A 11 4.52 -6.63 33.17
N SER A 12 3.69 -6.76 34.23
CA SER A 12 3.89 -7.79 35.28
C SER A 12 3.40 -9.19 34.91
N PHE A 13 2.71 -9.37 33.77
CA PHE A 13 2.20 -10.67 33.34
C PHE A 13 3.17 -11.44 32.42
N MET A 14 4.30 -10.83 32.01
CA MET A 14 5.29 -11.43 31.10
C MET A 14 6.40 -12.24 31.79
N LEU A 15 6.32 -12.51 33.09
CA LEU A 15 7.36 -13.29 33.77
C LEU A 15 6.81 -14.59 34.32
N ILE A 16 7.46 -15.69 33.89
CA ILE A 16 7.50 -17.06 34.47
C ILE A 16 6.60 -18.08 33.78
N PHE A 17 7.16 -18.81 32.81
CA PHE A 17 6.97 -20.26 32.66
C PHE A 17 8.14 -20.85 31.84
N PRO A 18 8.79 -21.96 32.27
CA PRO A 18 9.74 -22.67 31.43
C PRO A 18 8.98 -23.61 30.49
N VAL A 19 9.17 -23.45 29.19
CA VAL A 19 8.61 -24.35 28.17
C VAL A 19 9.74 -24.80 27.25
N PHE A 20 9.68 -26.03 26.81
CA PHE A 20 10.57 -26.61 25.80
C PHE A 20 10.19 -26.03 24.44
N SER A 21 11.17 -25.51 23.71
CA SER A 21 11.00 -24.86 22.42
C SER A 21 11.24 -25.87 21.29
N GLU A 22 10.33 -25.89 20.29
CA GLU A 22 10.73 -26.16 18.91
C GLU A 22 11.30 -24.86 18.35
N ASP A 23 12.33 -24.95 17.51
CA ASP A 23 12.98 -23.77 16.93
C ASP A 23 11.94 -22.95 16.14
N ILE A 24 11.81 -21.66 16.45
CA ILE A 24 10.98 -20.72 15.67
C ILE A 24 11.52 -20.72 14.24
N GLU A 25 10.69 -21.04 13.25
CA GLU A 25 11.08 -21.11 11.84
C GLU A 25 11.69 -19.77 11.41
N GLU A 26 12.96 -19.77 11.05
CA GLU A 26 13.71 -18.58 10.68
C GLU A 26 13.42 -18.20 9.22
N ILE A 27 12.61 -17.14 9.02
CA ILE A 27 12.24 -16.69 7.67
C ILE A 27 13.43 -15.98 7.01
N VAL A 28 13.88 -16.52 5.87
CA VAL A 28 14.88 -15.90 5.02
C VAL A 28 14.21 -14.79 4.19
N VAL A 29 14.81 -13.61 4.21
CA VAL A 29 14.34 -12.42 3.45
C VAL A 29 15.36 -12.00 2.39
N THR A 30 14.89 -11.31 1.36
CA THR A 30 15.73 -10.78 0.27
C THR A 30 15.70 -9.25 0.21
N ALA A 31 15.23 -8.65 1.27
CA ALA A 31 14.95 -7.21 1.41
C ALA A 31 16.16 -6.29 1.17
N LEU A 32 17.38 -6.76 1.42
CA LEU A 32 18.61 -6.00 1.13
C LEU A 32 19.30 -6.41 -0.19
N LYS A 33 18.50 -6.96 -1.15
CA LYS A 33 18.97 -7.50 -2.45
C LYS A 33 19.99 -8.63 -2.30
N ARG A 34 20.02 -9.24 -1.14
CA ARG A 34 20.78 -10.44 -0.76
C ARG A 34 19.98 -11.24 0.26
N SER A 35 20.19 -12.53 0.31
CA SER A 35 19.55 -13.41 1.30
C SER A 35 20.10 -13.14 2.69
N SER A 36 19.24 -12.96 3.68
CA SER A 36 19.56 -12.83 5.09
C SER A 36 18.37 -13.29 5.93
N THR A 37 18.58 -13.55 7.20
CA THR A 37 17.46 -13.80 8.11
C THR A 37 16.83 -12.49 8.58
N VAL A 38 15.61 -12.54 9.11
CA VAL A 38 14.95 -11.35 9.70
C VAL A 38 15.80 -10.77 10.81
N VAL A 39 16.43 -11.63 11.63
CA VAL A 39 17.30 -11.20 12.75
C VAL A 39 18.56 -10.53 12.22
N ASP A 40 19.23 -11.11 11.23
CA ASP A 40 20.48 -10.57 10.67
C ASP A 40 20.28 -9.34 9.80
N THR A 41 19.07 -9.04 9.39
CA THR A 41 18.75 -7.83 8.60
C THR A 41 18.75 -6.60 9.50
N PRO A 42 19.74 -5.67 9.44
CA PRO A 42 19.83 -4.52 10.33
C PRO A 42 18.91 -3.37 9.88
N ALA A 43 17.63 -3.64 9.84
CA ALA A 43 16.54 -2.69 9.52
C ALA A 43 15.24 -3.19 10.15
N SER A 44 14.30 -2.30 10.42
CA SER A 44 12.97 -2.71 10.87
C SER A 44 12.24 -3.42 9.73
N ILE A 45 12.03 -4.72 9.84
CA ILE A 45 11.42 -5.57 8.83
C ILE A 45 10.43 -6.55 9.47
N THR A 46 9.28 -6.73 8.79
CA THR A 46 8.32 -7.81 9.08
C THR A 46 8.25 -8.71 7.87
N ALA A 47 8.41 -10.01 8.07
CA ALA A 47 8.22 -11.02 7.04
C ALA A 47 7.04 -11.92 7.42
N ILE A 48 6.12 -12.14 6.49
CA ILE A 48 4.92 -12.97 6.66
C ILE A 48 5.04 -14.11 5.65
N GLY A 49 5.18 -15.34 6.14
CA GLY A 49 5.35 -16.53 5.30
C GLY A 49 4.02 -17.05 4.71
N ALA A 50 4.11 -17.98 3.74
CA ALA A 50 2.97 -18.51 3.00
C ALA A 50 1.86 -19.06 3.90
N ASN A 51 2.22 -19.89 4.90
CA ASN A 51 1.27 -20.44 5.84
C ASN A 51 0.53 -19.37 6.64
N GLU A 52 1.25 -18.32 7.06
CA GLU A 52 0.67 -17.21 7.82
C GLU A 52 -0.27 -16.36 6.93
N ILE A 53 0.09 -16.14 5.65
CA ILE A 53 -0.74 -15.46 4.65
C ILE A 53 -2.08 -16.20 4.49
N GLU A 54 -2.03 -17.51 4.29
CA GLU A 54 -3.22 -18.33 4.13
C GLU A 54 -4.06 -18.40 5.41
N ASP A 55 -3.44 -18.61 6.55
CA ASP A 55 -4.09 -18.77 7.85
C ASP A 55 -4.81 -17.52 8.32
N LYS A 56 -4.20 -16.34 8.08
CA LYS A 56 -4.79 -15.05 8.39
C LYS A 56 -5.77 -14.58 7.32
N GLY A 57 -5.81 -15.26 6.16
CA GLY A 57 -6.67 -14.91 5.04
C GLY A 57 -6.33 -13.55 4.45
N ILE A 58 -5.03 -13.30 4.26
CA ILE A 58 -4.55 -12.12 3.56
C ILE A 58 -4.88 -12.32 2.07
N ASN A 59 -5.89 -11.61 1.59
CA ASN A 59 -6.36 -11.72 0.21
C ASN A 59 -5.90 -10.54 -0.64
N ASP A 60 -5.59 -9.40 0.00
CA ASP A 60 -5.07 -8.20 -0.65
C ASP A 60 -4.15 -7.43 0.30
N MET A 61 -3.49 -6.40 -0.24
CA MET A 61 -2.59 -5.57 0.56
C MET A 61 -3.31 -4.76 1.65
N ASN A 62 -4.62 -4.50 1.53
CA ASN A 62 -5.37 -3.80 2.58
C ASN A 62 -5.44 -4.61 3.87
N ASP A 63 -5.41 -5.94 3.78
CA ASP A 63 -5.42 -6.81 4.96
C ASP A 63 -4.16 -6.58 5.84
N LEU A 64 -3.03 -6.17 5.24
CA LEU A 64 -1.77 -5.91 5.94
C LEU A 64 -1.89 -4.80 6.99
N LYS A 65 -2.80 -3.82 6.81
CA LYS A 65 -3.02 -2.73 7.79
C LYS A 65 -3.51 -3.21 9.15
N HIS A 66 -4.09 -4.42 9.21
CA HIS A 66 -4.57 -5.06 10.44
C HIS A 66 -3.51 -5.94 11.09
N LEU A 67 -2.39 -6.19 10.41
CA LEU A 67 -1.29 -7.05 10.88
C LEU A 67 -0.04 -6.25 11.23
N ILE A 68 0.27 -5.20 10.48
CA ILE A 68 1.44 -4.34 10.66
C ILE A 68 1.00 -3.02 11.30
N PRO A 69 1.33 -2.77 12.59
CA PRO A 69 0.73 -1.67 13.35
C PRO A 69 1.02 -0.28 12.78
N SER A 70 2.21 -0.07 12.20
CA SER A 70 2.60 1.22 11.61
C SER A 70 2.08 1.43 10.20
N MET A 71 1.39 0.43 9.62
CA MET A 71 0.89 0.48 8.26
C MET A 71 -0.57 0.93 8.22
N ASN A 72 -0.91 1.74 7.24
CA ASN A 72 -2.27 2.16 6.94
C ASN A 72 -2.52 2.17 5.44
N PHE A 73 -3.77 1.96 5.07
CA PHE A 73 -4.25 2.05 3.70
C PHE A 73 -5.42 3.02 3.65
N THR A 74 -5.40 3.91 2.69
CA THR A 74 -6.53 4.78 2.36
C THR A 74 -6.76 4.73 0.87
N SER A 75 -8.03 4.83 0.46
CA SER A 75 -8.39 4.98 -0.95
C SER A 75 -8.89 6.40 -1.18
N VAL A 76 -8.37 7.05 -2.20
CA VAL A 76 -8.83 8.38 -2.59
C VAL A 76 -8.93 8.46 -4.11
N LEU A 77 -10.11 8.80 -4.62
CA LEU A 77 -10.38 8.92 -6.05
C LEU A 77 -9.94 7.68 -6.85
N GLY A 78 -10.21 6.49 -6.30
CA GLY A 78 -9.82 5.22 -6.89
C GLY A 78 -8.35 4.84 -6.70
N ALA A 79 -7.47 5.74 -6.23
CA ALA A 79 -6.07 5.43 -5.95
C ALA A 79 -5.88 4.87 -4.54
N GLN A 80 -5.12 3.79 -4.42
CA GLN A 80 -4.72 3.22 -3.13
C GLN A 80 -3.46 3.93 -2.63
N ASN A 81 -3.51 4.34 -1.36
CA ASN A 81 -2.39 4.96 -0.67
C ASN A 81 -1.90 4.07 0.46
N ILE A 82 -0.64 3.67 0.37
CA ILE A 82 0.06 2.96 1.44
C ILE A 82 0.78 3.98 2.31
N THR A 83 0.55 3.92 3.62
CA THR A 83 1.24 4.76 4.60
C THR A 83 1.97 3.86 5.59
N ILE A 84 3.26 4.08 5.80
CA ILE A 84 4.07 3.40 6.82
C ILE A 84 4.68 4.47 7.73
N ARG A 85 4.53 4.34 9.06
CA ARG A 85 5.03 5.31 10.07
C ARG A 85 4.56 6.74 9.82
N GLY A 86 3.32 6.90 9.32
CA GLY A 86 2.77 8.21 8.98
C GLY A 86 3.20 8.77 7.63
N ILE A 87 3.98 8.02 6.85
CA ILE A 87 4.52 8.43 5.57
C ILE A 87 3.78 7.72 4.45
N GLY A 88 3.11 8.46 3.65
CA GLY A 88 2.35 8.03 2.48
C GLY A 88 2.09 9.19 1.58
N GLN A 89 1.20 9.06 0.62
CA GLN A 89 0.79 10.18 -0.19
C GLN A 89 -0.66 10.13 -0.60
N PHE A 90 -1.27 11.31 -0.67
CA PHE A 90 -2.64 11.49 -1.10
C PHE A 90 -2.76 11.61 -2.63
N ASN A 91 -1.78 12.18 -3.32
CA ASN A 91 -1.78 12.37 -4.77
C ASN A 91 -0.36 12.58 -5.29
N GLY A 92 0.00 12.01 -6.45
CA GLY A 92 1.33 12.06 -7.05
C GLY A 92 2.16 10.79 -6.80
N ASN A 93 3.47 10.94 -6.56
CA ASN A 93 4.36 9.80 -6.35
C ASN A 93 4.11 9.10 -5.00
N PRO A 94 4.12 7.75 -4.91
CA PRO A 94 3.96 7.04 -3.65
C PRO A 94 5.13 7.31 -2.69
N GLY A 95 4.87 7.24 -1.37
CA GLY A 95 5.91 7.29 -0.34
C GLY A 95 6.44 5.91 0.06
N VAL A 96 5.73 4.84 -0.32
CA VAL A 96 6.09 3.45 -0.10
C VAL A 96 6.21 2.76 -1.45
N SER A 97 7.36 2.12 -1.69
CA SER A 97 7.63 1.37 -2.91
C SER A 97 7.05 -0.04 -2.79
N VAL A 98 6.54 -0.58 -3.89
CA VAL A 98 6.09 -1.98 -3.99
C VAL A 98 6.89 -2.67 -5.09
N SER A 99 7.28 -3.93 -4.85
CA SER A 99 7.89 -4.79 -5.87
C SER A 99 7.34 -6.22 -5.80
N THR A 100 7.31 -6.90 -6.93
CA THR A 100 6.99 -8.33 -7.02
C THR A 100 8.15 -9.06 -7.67
N ASP A 101 8.74 -10.04 -6.99
CA ASP A 101 9.91 -10.81 -7.45
C ASP A 101 11.10 -9.93 -7.94
N GLY A 102 11.25 -8.74 -7.34
CA GLY A 102 12.28 -7.76 -7.69
C GLY A 102 11.90 -6.81 -8.84
N VAL A 103 10.74 -6.95 -9.44
CA VAL A 103 10.20 -5.99 -10.43
C VAL A 103 9.56 -4.82 -9.69
N PHE A 104 10.11 -3.63 -9.85
CA PHE A 104 9.56 -2.39 -9.31
C PHE A 104 8.20 -2.09 -9.94
N GLN A 105 7.20 -1.80 -9.13
CA GLN A 105 5.86 -1.45 -9.58
C GLN A 105 5.69 0.07 -9.61
N SER A 106 5.49 0.62 -10.80
CA SER A 106 5.40 2.07 -11.00
C SER A 106 4.09 2.68 -10.48
N ARG A 107 3.05 1.85 -10.31
CA ARG A 107 1.71 2.27 -9.86
C ARG A 107 1.28 1.48 -8.62
N ALA A 108 0.62 2.16 -7.68
CA ALA A 108 0.13 1.52 -6.45
C ALA A 108 -0.91 0.41 -6.72
N HIS A 109 -1.70 0.54 -7.80
CA HIS A 109 -2.70 -0.46 -8.19
C HIS A 109 -2.09 -1.75 -8.76
N SER A 110 -0.85 -1.70 -9.23
CA SER A 110 -0.16 -2.86 -9.82
C SER A 110 0.24 -3.91 -8.79
N SER A 111 0.17 -3.59 -7.49
CA SER A 111 0.43 -4.54 -6.40
C SER A 111 -0.45 -5.80 -6.44
N GLN A 112 -1.61 -5.73 -7.08
CA GLN A 112 -2.56 -6.84 -7.18
C GLN A 112 -2.01 -8.08 -7.91
N LEU A 113 -0.96 -7.97 -8.71
CA LEU A 113 -0.29 -9.11 -9.32
C LEU A 113 0.36 -10.07 -8.33
N GLY A 114 0.87 -9.52 -7.22
CA GLY A 114 1.55 -10.29 -6.21
C GLY A 114 0.65 -10.94 -5.17
N GLU A 115 -0.67 -10.79 -5.26
CA GLU A 115 -1.61 -11.26 -4.22
C GLU A 115 -1.97 -12.75 -4.34
N MET A 116 -1.47 -13.47 -5.35
CA MET A 116 -1.73 -14.88 -5.61
C MET A 116 -0.50 -15.74 -5.31
N ASP A 117 -0.69 -16.90 -4.71
CA ASP A 117 0.35 -17.94 -4.58
C ASP A 117 1.69 -17.34 -4.11
N LEU A 118 1.62 -16.62 -3.00
CA LEU A 118 2.78 -15.98 -2.38
C LEU A 118 3.61 -17.01 -1.59
N GLU A 119 4.92 -16.87 -1.64
CA GLU A 119 5.84 -17.52 -0.73
C GLU A 119 5.97 -16.71 0.57
N ARG A 120 6.05 -15.37 0.45
CA ARG A 120 6.09 -14.46 1.59
C ARG A 120 5.87 -13.01 1.18
N ILE A 121 5.55 -12.19 2.17
CA ILE A 121 5.51 -10.72 2.07
C ILE A 121 6.58 -10.17 3.00
N GLU A 122 7.44 -9.28 2.48
CA GLU A 122 8.46 -8.58 3.25
C GLU A 122 8.12 -7.09 3.31
N VAL A 123 7.99 -6.52 4.51
CA VAL A 123 7.72 -5.10 4.72
C VAL A 123 8.88 -4.45 5.47
N LEU A 124 9.67 -3.66 4.74
CA LEU A 124 10.73 -2.84 5.32
C LEU A 124 10.16 -1.49 5.69
N ARG A 125 10.43 -1.06 6.90
CA ARG A 125 9.96 0.22 7.42
C ARG A 125 11.11 1.22 7.49
N GLY A 126 10.80 2.47 7.17
CA GLY A 126 11.77 3.56 7.10
C GLY A 126 12.47 3.70 5.75
N PRO A 127 13.28 4.74 5.58
CA PRO A 127 13.86 5.09 4.30
C PRO A 127 14.76 4.00 3.73
N GLN A 128 14.51 3.59 2.48
CA GLN A 128 15.25 2.58 1.73
C GLN A 128 15.87 3.17 0.45
N GLY A 129 16.22 4.46 0.47
CA GLY A 129 16.67 5.19 -0.71
C GLY A 129 17.93 4.65 -1.38
N THR A 130 18.81 3.94 -0.66
CA THR A 130 20.06 3.40 -1.20
C THR A 130 19.84 2.19 -2.10
N LEU A 131 19.01 1.24 -1.71
CA LEU A 131 18.80 -0.01 -2.47
C LEU A 131 17.59 0.05 -3.39
N TYR A 132 16.49 0.70 -2.94
CA TYR A 132 15.24 0.78 -3.70
C TYR A 132 15.07 2.11 -4.44
N GLY A 133 15.78 3.16 -4.02
CA GLY A 133 15.82 4.45 -4.70
C GLY A 133 14.58 5.30 -4.45
N ARG A 134 14.04 5.86 -5.54
CA ARG A 134 12.92 6.79 -5.49
C ARG A 134 11.68 6.17 -4.82
N ASN A 135 10.89 7.04 -4.17
CA ASN A 135 9.56 6.68 -3.65
C ASN A 135 9.57 5.58 -2.56
N SER A 136 10.69 5.42 -1.84
CA SER A 136 10.86 4.47 -0.75
C SER A 136 11.19 5.17 0.58
N ILE A 137 10.60 6.35 0.82
CA ILE A 137 10.86 7.17 2.02
C ILE A 137 10.15 6.63 3.26
N GLY A 138 8.96 6.06 3.12
CA GLY A 138 8.21 5.42 4.21
C GLY A 138 8.58 3.96 4.42
N GLY A 139 9.01 3.30 3.35
CA GLY A 139 9.36 1.89 3.34
C GLY A 139 9.19 1.21 2.00
N VAL A 140 9.27 -0.12 2.05
CA VAL A 140 9.13 -0.99 0.86
C VAL A 140 8.29 -2.19 1.22
N VAL A 141 7.42 -2.61 0.30
CA VAL A 141 6.71 -3.88 0.35
C VAL A 141 7.19 -4.76 -0.80
N ASN A 142 7.80 -5.90 -0.46
CA ASN A 142 8.20 -6.91 -1.43
C ASN A 142 7.24 -8.09 -1.37
N LEU A 143 6.62 -8.38 -2.49
CA LEU A 143 5.79 -9.56 -2.69
C LEU A 143 6.65 -10.63 -3.37
N ILE A 144 6.89 -11.72 -2.69
CA ILE A 144 7.69 -12.83 -3.20
C ILE A 144 6.72 -13.97 -3.53
N THR A 145 6.66 -14.34 -4.80
CA THR A 145 5.78 -15.39 -5.28
C THR A 145 6.46 -16.74 -5.25
N LYS A 146 5.68 -17.81 -5.07
CA LYS A 146 6.22 -19.17 -5.00
C LYS A 146 6.97 -19.53 -6.29
N ASN A 147 8.15 -20.08 -6.15
CA ASN A 147 8.99 -20.50 -7.27
C ASN A 147 8.55 -21.86 -7.83
N PRO A 148 8.75 -22.12 -9.13
CA PRO A 148 8.61 -23.46 -9.71
C PRO A 148 9.58 -24.46 -9.08
N SER A 149 9.17 -25.73 -8.95
CA SER A 149 10.00 -26.83 -8.46
C SER A 149 10.02 -27.99 -9.47
N GLN A 150 10.95 -28.96 -9.29
CA GLN A 150 10.98 -30.17 -10.11
C GLN A 150 9.86 -31.15 -9.76
N GLU A 151 9.42 -31.15 -8.50
CA GLU A 151 8.32 -31.97 -8.06
C GLU A 151 7.00 -31.39 -8.58
N THR A 152 6.11 -32.25 -9.03
CA THR A 152 4.77 -31.83 -9.42
C THR A 152 4.00 -31.47 -8.15
N ASP A 153 3.65 -30.21 -8.02
CA ASP A 153 2.85 -29.70 -6.92
C ASP A 153 1.76 -28.74 -7.41
N GLY A 154 0.70 -28.64 -6.65
CA GLY A 154 -0.37 -27.72 -6.96
C GLY A 154 -1.46 -27.70 -5.92
N TYR A 155 -2.43 -26.81 -6.11
CA TYR A 155 -3.64 -26.75 -5.30
C TYR A 155 -4.83 -26.23 -6.09
N ILE A 156 -6.02 -26.51 -5.59
CA ILE A 156 -7.28 -25.88 -5.97
C ILE A 156 -7.90 -25.31 -4.70
N LYS A 157 -8.27 -24.04 -4.71
CA LYS A 157 -8.93 -23.33 -3.62
C LYS A 157 -10.27 -22.77 -4.10
N LEU A 158 -11.33 -23.04 -3.35
CA LEU A 158 -12.69 -22.57 -3.60
C LEU A 158 -13.16 -21.79 -2.38
N GLY A 159 -13.65 -20.57 -2.59
CA GLY A 159 -14.17 -19.70 -1.54
C GLY A 159 -15.60 -19.25 -1.83
N TYR A 160 -16.37 -19.06 -0.77
CA TYR A 160 -17.66 -18.39 -0.81
C TYR A 160 -17.84 -17.52 0.44
N SER A 161 -18.29 -16.29 0.26
CA SER A 161 -18.52 -15.38 1.38
C SER A 161 -19.73 -14.48 1.15
N ASP A 162 -20.06 -13.68 2.18
CA ASP A 162 -21.09 -12.65 2.11
C ASP A 162 -20.92 -11.76 0.87
N TYR A 163 -21.94 -11.01 0.53
CA TYR A 163 -22.03 -10.21 -0.69
C TYR A 163 -21.94 -11.07 -1.96
N ASN A 164 -22.43 -12.32 -1.85
CA ASN A 164 -22.46 -13.30 -2.94
C ASN A 164 -21.10 -13.45 -3.65
N THR A 165 -20.02 -13.41 -2.86
CA THR A 165 -18.65 -13.46 -3.39
C THR A 165 -18.20 -14.89 -3.58
N THR A 166 -17.77 -15.24 -4.79
CA THR A 166 -17.14 -16.51 -5.13
C THR A 166 -15.67 -16.30 -5.47
N LYS A 167 -14.79 -17.20 -4.97
CA LYS A 167 -13.35 -17.20 -5.29
C LYS A 167 -12.93 -18.58 -5.78
N VAL A 168 -12.20 -18.61 -6.88
CA VAL A 168 -11.53 -19.80 -7.39
C VAL A 168 -10.07 -19.46 -7.61
N GLU A 169 -9.17 -20.23 -7.01
CA GLU A 169 -7.74 -20.08 -7.23
C GLU A 169 -7.13 -21.46 -7.43
N THR A 170 -6.26 -21.61 -8.41
CA THR A 170 -5.53 -22.84 -8.67
C THR A 170 -4.11 -22.54 -9.06
N ALA A 171 -3.20 -23.33 -8.55
CA ALA A 171 -1.81 -23.35 -8.97
C ALA A 171 -1.39 -24.78 -9.30
N PHE A 172 -0.55 -24.92 -10.30
CA PHE A 172 0.12 -26.18 -10.60
C PHE A 172 1.46 -25.94 -11.27
N GLY A 173 2.40 -26.83 -10.99
CA GLY A 173 3.77 -26.72 -11.48
C GLY A 173 4.47 -28.06 -11.51
N GLY A 174 5.74 -28.03 -11.93
CA GLY A 174 6.60 -29.21 -12.00
C GLY A 174 7.74 -29.05 -13.00
N GLY A 175 8.53 -30.12 -13.16
CA GLY A 175 9.61 -30.17 -14.14
C GLY A 175 9.08 -30.37 -15.58
N ILE A 176 9.54 -29.53 -16.52
CA ILE A 176 9.37 -29.75 -17.96
C ILE A 176 10.51 -30.63 -18.48
N THR A 177 11.73 -30.34 -18.00
CA THR A 177 12.96 -31.11 -18.24
C THR A 177 13.74 -31.19 -16.94
N GLU A 178 14.87 -31.90 -16.93
CA GLU A 178 15.75 -31.94 -15.74
C GLU A 178 16.22 -30.54 -15.28
N ASN A 179 16.27 -29.57 -16.21
CA ASN A 179 16.81 -28.22 -15.98
C ASN A 179 15.74 -27.11 -16.12
N THR A 180 14.48 -27.46 -16.37
CA THR A 180 13.44 -26.46 -16.60
C THR A 180 12.18 -26.81 -15.84
N THR A 181 11.70 -25.88 -15.05
CA THR A 181 10.48 -26.00 -14.24
C THR A 181 9.47 -24.91 -14.59
N TYR A 182 8.21 -25.14 -14.29
CA TYR A 182 7.15 -24.15 -14.49
C TYR A 182 6.16 -24.14 -13.34
N ARG A 183 5.49 -23.00 -13.16
CA ARG A 183 4.35 -22.83 -12.27
C ARG A 183 3.33 -21.90 -12.89
N LEU A 184 2.09 -22.35 -13.01
CA LEU A 184 0.96 -21.58 -13.52
C LEU A 184 -0.05 -21.39 -12.40
N VAL A 185 -0.47 -20.14 -12.21
CA VAL A 185 -1.50 -19.74 -11.26
C VAL A 185 -2.65 -19.08 -12.00
N LEU A 186 -3.88 -19.46 -11.67
CA LEU A 186 -5.10 -18.85 -12.19
C LEU A 186 -5.98 -18.48 -10.98
N SER A 187 -6.53 -17.29 -10.99
CA SER A 187 -7.43 -16.79 -9.93
C SER A 187 -8.61 -16.04 -10.54
N SER A 188 -9.79 -16.27 -9.97
CA SER A 188 -11.00 -15.51 -10.29
C SER A 188 -11.76 -15.22 -9.00
N THR A 189 -12.15 -13.97 -8.81
CA THR A 189 -13.06 -13.52 -7.76
C THR A 189 -14.21 -12.79 -8.42
N ASP A 190 -15.43 -13.17 -8.07
CA ASP A 190 -16.68 -12.57 -8.55
C ASP A 190 -17.49 -12.16 -7.31
N GLN A 191 -17.81 -10.88 -7.18
CA GLN A 191 -18.59 -10.32 -6.08
C GLN A 191 -19.94 -9.85 -6.60
N GLY A 192 -20.98 -10.64 -6.39
CA GLY A 192 -22.30 -10.42 -6.96
C GLY A 192 -23.11 -9.31 -6.30
N GLU A 193 -22.72 -8.79 -5.12
CA GLU A 193 -23.39 -7.72 -4.39
C GLU A 193 -22.36 -6.71 -3.84
N GLY A 194 -22.70 -5.42 -3.90
CA GLY A 194 -21.83 -4.35 -3.38
C GLY A 194 -21.98 -4.16 -1.87
N TYR A 195 -21.01 -3.44 -1.27
CA TYR A 195 -21.02 -3.15 0.17
C TYR A 195 -21.96 -2.00 0.56
N TYR A 196 -22.54 -1.26 -0.39
CA TYR A 196 -23.30 -0.06 -0.11
C TYR A 196 -24.74 -0.14 -0.59
N ASP A 197 -25.64 0.27 0.29
CA ASP A 197 -27.07 0.44 -0.01
C ASP A 197 -27.31 1.79 -0.68
N CYS A 198 -27.73 1.80 -1.92
CA CYS A 198 -28.13 3.01 -2.59
C CYS A 198 -29.58 3.38 -2.30
N LEU A 199 -29.79 4.57 -1.78
CA LEU A 199 -31.08 5.04 -1.28
C LEU A 199 -32.00 5.60 -2.38
N ASN A 200 -31.50 5.86 -3.57
CA ASN A 200 -32.29 6.34 -4.70
C ASN A 200 -32.38 5.34 -5.85
N ALA A 201 -33.47 5.37 -6.58
CA ALA A 201 -33.69 4.48 -7.72
C ALA A 201 -32.69 4.76 -8.86
N GLY A 202 -32.22 3.70 -9.53
CA GLY A 202 -31.34 3.80 -10.70
C GLY A 202 -29.84 3.92 -10.40
N CYS A 203 -29.45 3.75 -9.15
CA CYS A 203 -28.07 3.87 -8.68
C CYS A 203 -27.22 2.59 -8.94
N GLY A 204 -27.83 1.41 -9.01
CA GLY A 204 -27.09 0.15 -9.17
C GLY A 204 -26.33 -0.31 -7.93
N GLU A 205 -25.64 -1.43 -8.04
CA GLU A 205 -24.75 -1.96 -7.01
C GLU A 205 -23.50 -1.09 -6.87
N GLN A 206 -23.03 -0.89 -5.65
CA GLN A 206 -21.89 -0.02 -5.36
C GLN A 206 -20.84 -0.71 -4.47
N ALA A 207 -19.57 -0.50 -4.78
CA ALA A 207 -18.43 -1.13 -4.11
C ALA A 207 -18.42 -2.66 -4.23
N TYR A 208 -18.47 -3.15 -5.46
CA TYR A 208 -18.18 -4.54 -5.79
C TYR A 208 -16.95 -4.62 -6.69
N THR A 209 -16.30 -5.76 -6.72
CA THR A 209 -15.08 -5.97 -7.51
C THR A 209 -15.05 -7.39 -8.06
N ASP A 210 -14.97 -7.50 -9.38
CA ASP A 210 -14.69 -8.74 -10.09
C ASP A 210 -13.22 -8.71 -10.53
N LYS A 211 -12.48 -9.78 -10.25
CA LYS A 211 -11.05 -9.86 -10.51
C LYS A 211 -10.71 -11.17 -11.19
N GLN A 212 -9.96 -11.10 -12.28
CA GLN A 212 -9.37 -12.25 -12.95
C GLN A 212 -7.86 -12.05 -13.04
N ALA A 213 -7.10 -13.10 -12.77
CA ALA A 213 -5.66 -13.01 -12.79
C ALA A 213 -5.02 -14.33 -13.22
N TYR A 214 -3.87 -14.22 -13.91
CA TYR A 214 -3.00 -15.36 -14.16
C TYR A 214 -1.54 -14.98 -13.98
N ARG A 215 -0.72 -15.97 -13.63
CA ARG A 215 0.74 -15.85 -13.60
C ARG A 215 1.39 -17.15 -14.04
N LEU A 216 2.29 -17.06 -15.01
CA LEU A 216 3.17 -18.14 -15.44
C LEU A 216 4.61 -17.78 -15.04
N LYS A 217 5.27 -18.65 -14.29
CA LYS A 217 6.71 -18.59 -14.06
C LYS A 217 7.38 -19.79 -14.72
N VAL A 218 8.52 -19.57 -15.35
CA VAL A 218 9.38 -20.61 -15.92
C VAL A 218 10.79 -20.33 -15.43
N ASN A 219 11.38 -21.29 -14.72
CA ASN A 219 12.78 -21.26 -14.35
C ASN A 219 13.56 -22.26 -15.21
N SER A 220 14.73 -21.90 -15.70
CA SER A 220 15.60 -22.76 -16.48
C SER A 220 17.06 -22.57 -16.15
N GLU A 221 17.74 -23.65 -15.79
CA GLU A 221 19.20 -23.72 -15.69
C GLU A 221 19.77 -23.90 -17.11
N LEU A 222 20.27 -22.80 -17.70
CA LEU A 222 20.81 -22.78 -19.04
C LEU A 222 22.20 -23.43 -19.12
N SER A 223 22.95 -23.38 -18.03
CA SER A 223 24.23 -24.05 -17.80
C SER A 223 24.49 -24.12 -16.28
N ASP A 224 25.58 -24.76 -15.88
CA ASP A 224 26.00 -24.92 -14.46
C ASP A 224 26.11 -23.59 -13.72
N ASN A 225 26.26 -22.47 -14.42
CA ASN A 225 26.46 -21.15 -13.84
C ASN A 225 25.53 -20.06 -14.39
N ILE A 226 24.50 -20.43 -15.17
CA ILE A 226 23.54 -19.46 -15.74
C ILE A 226 22.14 -19.99 -15.54
N SER A 227 21.31 -19.23 -14.86
CA SER A 227 19.86 -19.46 -14.76
C SER A 227 19.04 -18.31 -15.33
N ALA A 228 17.84 -18.63 -15.78
CA ALA A 228 16.89 -17.70 -16.32
C ALA A 228 15.50 -17.95 -15.71
N ASP A 229 14.90 -16.89 -15.18
CA ASP A 229 13.51 -16.87 -14.70
C ASP A 229 12.67 -15.98 -15.61
N ILE A 230 11.57 -16.51 -16.14
CA ILE A 230 10.60 -15.77 -16.93
C ILE A 230 9.31 -15.68 -16.12
N MET A 231 8.74 -14.50 -16.01
CA MET A 231 7.41 -14.27 -15.44
C MET A 231 6.53 -13.55 -16.46
N LEU A 232 5.35 -14.12 -16.71
CA LEU A 232 4.27 -13.49 -17.46
C LEU A 232 3.05 -13.45 -16.56
N ALA A 233 2.47 -12.27 -16.36
CA ALA A 233 1.33 -12.12 -15.47
C ALA A 233 0.36 -11.05 -15.98
N SER A 234 -0.93 -11.25 -15.70
CA SER A 234 -1.98 -10.31 -16.00
C SER A 234 -3.02 -10.29 -14.88
N VAL A 235 -3.58 -9.12 -14.61
CA VAL A 235 -4.73 -8.93 -13.74
C VAL A 235 -5.71 -7.99 -14.39
N SER A 236 -6.96 -8.43 -14.53
CA SER A 236 -8.09 -7.59 -14.89
C SER A 236 -9.00 -7.41 -13.68
N THR A 237 -9.45 -6.18 -13.45
CA THR A 237 -10.34 -5.82 -12.33
C THR A 237 -11.46 -4.94 -12.88
N GLU A 238 -12.70 -5.43 -12.77
CA GLU A 238 -13.90 -4.71 -13.14
C GLU A 238 -14.78 -4.49 -11.89
N GLY A 239 -15.61 -3.45 -11.88
CA GLY A 239 -16.55 -3.23 -10.78
C GLY A 239 -16.92 -1.77 -10.58
N THR A 240 -17.28 -1.43 -9.35
CA THR A 240 -17.54 -0.04 -8.96
C THR A 240 -16.62 0.36 -7.82
N PRO A 241 -16.02 1.57 -7.86
CA PRO A 241 -15.21 2.05 -6.76
C PRO A 241 -16.04 2.22 -5.49
N ASN A 242 -15.40 2.24 -4.33
CA ASN A 242 -16.06 2.67 -3.10
C ASN A 242 -16.60 4.09 -3.29
N PRO A 243 -17.90 4.30 -3.13
CA PRO A 243 -18.51 5.61 -3.34
C PRO A 243 -18.18 6.56 -2.19
N TYR A 244 -18.30 7.86 -2.46
CA TYR A 244 -18.20 8.90 -1.45
C TYR A 244 -19.58 9.23 -0.90
N GLY A 245 -19.76 9.07 0.40
CA GLY A 245 -20.95 9.51 1.13
C GLY A 245 -20.66 10.75 1.99
N TRP A 246 -21.67 11.55 2.29
CA TRP A 246 -21.55 12.69 3.18
C TRP A 246 -21.32 12.22 4.63
N ILE A 247 -20.23 12.68 5.24
CA ILE A 247 -19.86 12.34 6.62
C ILE A 247 -20.03 13.51 7.60
N SER A 248 -20.41 14.68 7.12
CA SER A 248 -20.71 15.85 7.96
C SER A 248 -21.84 16.68 7.39
N ASP A 249 -22.51 17.48 8.26
CA ASP A 249 -23.53 18.43 7.80
C ASP A 249 -22.88 19.60 7.04
N ASN A 250 -22.98 19.57 5.73
CA ASN A 250 -22.42 20.56 4.82
C ASN A 250 -23.48 21.55 4.27
N ARG A 251 -24.71 21.54 4.80
CA ARG A 251 -25.81 22.40 4.29
C ARG A 251 -25.51 23.89 4.37
N ALA A 252 -24.72 24.32 5.34
CA ALA A 252 -24.29 25.71 5.41
C ALA A 252 -23.46 26.11 4.19
N LEU A 253 -22.54 25.22 3.76
CA LEU A 253 -21.76 25.41 2.55
C LEU A 253 -22.66 25.35 1.31
N SER A 254 -23.53 24.34 1.18
CA SER A 254 -24.45 24.22 0.06
C SER A 254 -25.35 25.42 -0.12
N THR A 255 -25.80 26.01 0.99
CA THR A 255 -26.61 27.25 0.99
C THR A 255 -25.76 28.46 0.61
N ALA A 256 -24.52 28.55 1.11
CA ALA A 256 -23.58 29.61 0.77
C ALA A 256 -23.18 29.56 -0.72
N PHE A 257 -23.16 28.37 -1.30
CA PHE A 257 -22.78 28.13 -2.68
C PHE A 257 -23.96 28.08 -3.66
N GLY A 258 -25.19 28.23 -3.15
CA GLY A 258 -26.39 28.31 -3.97
C GLY A 258 -26.75 26.99 -4.66
N ILE A 259 -26.46 25.82 -4.03
CA ILE A 259 -26.80 24.49 -4.54
C ILE A 259 -28.08 23.98 -3.82
N PRO A 260 -29.28 24.28 -4.30
CA PRO A 260 -30.53 23.94 -3.60
C PRO A 260 -30.74 22.43 -3.45
N GLN A 261 -30.22 21.63 -4.38
CA GLN A 261 -30.34 20.18 -4.38
C GLN A 261 -29.66 19.55 -3.16
N LEU A 262 -28.54 20.11 -2.71
CA LEU A 262 -27.85 19.66 -1.51
C LEU A 262 -28.62 19.96 -0.22
N ALA A 263 -29.40 21.04 -0.21
CA ALA A 263 -30.23 21.42 0.93
C ALA A 263 -31.41 20.47 1.19
N ALA A 264 -31.82 19.69 0.19
CA ALA A 264 -32.96 18.78 0.23
C ALA A 264 -32.60 17.35 0.69
N GLN A 265 -31.31 17.01 0.76
CA GLN A 265 -30.91 15.65 1.15
C GLN A 265 -30.87 15.44 2.66
N PRO A 266 -31.17 14.23 3.17
CA PRO A 266 -31.00 13.89 4.57
C PRO A 266 -29.53 14.00 5.01
N ILE A 267 -29.28 14.55 6.17
CA ILE A 267 -27.93 14.85 6.67
C ILE A 267 -27.23 13.65 7.28
N SER A 268 -28.00 12.73 7.83
CA SER A 268 -27.46 11.54 8.49
C SER A 268 -27.68 10.33 7.61
N LEU A 269 -26.70 10.01 6.83
CA LEU A 269 -26.58 8.68 6.24
C LEU A 269 -26.00 7.75 7.31
N LYS A 270 -26.50 6.53 7.38
CA LYS A 270 -25.80 5.48 8.13
C LYS A 270 -24.55 5.07 7.37
N PRO A 271 -23.60 4.44 8.05
CA PRO A 271 -22.52 3.76 7.37
C PRO A 271 -23.04 2.87 6.22
N HIS A 272 -22.34 2.89 5.09
CA HIS A 272 -22.69 2.15 3.88
C HIS A 272 -24.04 2.51 3.21
N GLU A 273 -24.72 3.57 3.65
CA GLU A 273 -25.84 4.17 2.91
C GLU A 273 -25.35 5.36 2.07
N ILE A 274 -25.78 5.44 0.80
CA ILE A 274 -25.39 6.52 -0.11
C ILE A 274 -26.55 6.99 -0.99
N TYR A 275 -26.38 8.19 -1.54
CA TYR A 275 -27.07 8.67 -2.73
C TYR A 275 -26.05 8.76 -3.87
N GLN A 276 -26.47 8.46 -5.09
CA GLN A 276 -25.65 8.56 -6.29
C GLN A 276 -26.49 9.09 -7.45
N THR A 277 -25.83 9.74 -8.39
CA THR A 277 -26.47 10.13 -9.66
C THR A 277 -27.03 8.90 -10.37
N PRO A 278 -28.34 8.87 -10.72
CA PRO A 278 -28.90 7.75 -11.46
C PRO A 278 -28.16 7.52 -12.78
N THR A 279 -27.97 6.27 -13.16
CA THR A 279 -27.31 5.85 -14.40
C THR A 279 -27.82 6.57 -15.65
N SER A 280 -29.16 6.86 -15.69
CA SER A 280 -29.79 7.53 -16.80
C SER A 280 -29.55 9.04 -16.86
N GLU A 281 -29.01 9.64 -15.80
CA GLU A 281 -28.75 11.08 -15.68
C GLU A 281 -27.23 11.39 -15.69
N SER A 282 -26.39 10.40 -15.45
CA SER A 282 -24.94 10.57 -15.57
C SER A 282 -24.53 10.74 -17.02
N VAL A 283 -23.73 11.76 -17.30
CA VAL A 283 -23.26 12.09 -18.65
C VAL A 283 -22.24 11.06 -19.14
N ASN A 284 -21.48 10.45 -18.22
CA ASN A 284 -20.39 9.51 -18.51
C ASN A 284 -20.67 8.06 -18.08
N GLY A 285 -21.93 7.74 -17.78
CA GLY A 285 -22.33 6.41 -17.34
C GLY A 285 -22.33 6.25 -15.81
N THR A 286 -22.42 5.01 -15.34
CA THR A 286 -22.39 4.65 -13.92
C THR A 286 -21.01 4.80 -13.33
N ASN A 287 -20.92 4.86 -11.98
CA ASN A 287 -19.68 4.56 -11.27
C ASN A 287 -19.11 3.24 -11.79
N MET A 288 -17.88 3.25 -12.24
CA MET A 288 -17.20 2.06 -12.75
C MET A 288 -15.70 2.13 -12.51
N THR A 289 -15.11 0.99 -12.40
CA THR A 289 -13.67 0.77 -12.45
C THR A 289 -13.41 -0.35 -13.45
N ASP A 290 -12.50 -0.13 -14.39
CA ASP A 290 -12.01 -1.12 -15.32
C ASP A 290 -10.49 -0.96 -15.42
N ARG A 291 -9.75 -1.99 -14.97
CA ARG A 291 -8.29 -1.97 -14.86
C ARG A 291 -7.70 -3.24 -15.44
N GLU A 292 -6.70 -3.06 -16.25
CA GLU A 292 -5.88 -4.14 -16.76
C GLU A 292 -4.41 -3.86 -16.48
N TYR A 293 -3.71 -4.86 -15.95
CA TYR A 293 -2.28 -4.75 -15.66
C TYR A 293 -1.55 -6.00 -16.15
N ASP A 294 -0.64 -5.81 -17.09
CA ASP A 294 0.18 -6.84 -17.69
C ASP A 294 1.65 -6.65 -17.34
N VAL A 295 2.34 -7.74 -17.02
CA VAL A 295 3.77 -7.76 -16.75
C VAL A 295 4.46 -8.89 -17.47
N SER A 296 5.57 -8.56 -18.12
CA SER A 296 6.54 -9.52 -18.63
C SER A 296 7.90 -9.24 -18.02
N ALA A 297 8.50 -10.22 -17.37
CA ALA A 297 9.81 -10.07 -16.72
C ALA A 297 10.74 -11.20 -17.05
N LEU A 298 12.03 -10.88 -17.19
CA LEU A 298 13.15 -11.80 -17.35
C LEU A 298 14.21 -11.50 -16.30
N THR A 299 14.50 -12.48 -15.44
CA THR A 299 15.65 -12.44 -14.54
C THR A 299 16.71 -13.39 -15.05
N LEU A 300 17.93 -12.89 -15.25
CA LEU A 300 19.12 -13.69 -15.56
C LEU A 300 20.07 -13.64 -14.38
N SER A 301 20.53 -14.80 -13.92
CA SER A 301 21.56 -14.91 -12.89
C SER A 301 22.76 -15.64 -13.46
N ILE A 302 23.94 -15.05 -13.28
CA ILE A 302 25.22 -15.58 -13.78
C ILE A 302 26.20 -15.67 -12.63
N ASP A 303 26.56 -16.87 -12.24
CA ASP A 303 27.59 -17.12 -11.22
C ASP A 303 28.97 -17.09 -11.85
N THR A 304 29.85 -16.32 -11.22
CA THR A 304 31.23 -16.14 -11.63
C THR A 304 32.17 -16.38 -10.43
N ASP A 305 33.47 -16.56 -10.68
CA ASP A 305 34.47 -16.78 -9.62
C ASP A 305 34.56 -15.60 -8.63
N PHE A 306 34.09 -14.40 -9.01
CA PHE A 306 34.15 -13.21 -8.16
C PHE A 306 32.80 -12.80 -7.56
N GLY A 307 31.70 -13.37 -8.01
CA GLY A 307 30.35 -13.08 -7.47
C GLY A 307 29.24 -13.41 -8.49
N THR A 308 28.00 -13.15 -8.07
CA THR A 308 26.80 -13.37 -8.90
C THR A 308 26.35 -12.07 -9.56
N ILE A 309 26.19 -12.08 -10.88
CA ILE A 309 25.57 -11.01 -11.65
C ILE A 309 24.08 -11.37 -11.83
N LYS A 310 23.19 -10.47 -11.34
CA LYS A 310 21.76 -10.61 -11.55
C LYS A 310 21.23 -9.46 -12.39
N SER A 311 20.49 -9.77 -13.44
CA SER A 311 19.85 -8.80 -14.33
C SER A 311 18.35 -9.02 -14.30
N VAL A 312 17.56 -8.01 -13.97
CA VAL A 312 16.08 -8.02 -13.98
C VAL A 312 15.61 -7.04 -15.03
N THR A 313 14.95 -7.52 -16.06
CA THR A 313 14.34 -6.73 -17.13
C THR A 313 12.84 -6.92 -17.09
N ALA A 314 12.05 -5.85 -17.07
CA ALA A 314 10.60 -5.97 -17.12
C ALA A 314 9.95 -4.90 -17.99
N THR A 315 8.84 -5.30 -18.62
CA THR A 315 7.87 -4.41 -19.25
C THR A 315 6.53 -4.52 -18.53
N GLN A 316 5.85 -3.41 -18.34
CA GLN A 316 4.57 -3.34 -17.67
C GLN A 316 3.64 -2.46 -18.49
N GLU A 317 2.38 -2.89 -18.66
CA GLU A 317 1.32 -2.10 -19.25
C GLU A 317 0.19 -1.97 -18.22
N PHE A 318 -0.30 -0.76 -18.01
CA PHE A 318 -1.38 -0.49 -17.07
C PHE A 318 -2.41 0.40 -17.72
N ASN A 319 -3.62 -0.13 -17.91
CA ASN A 319 -4.79 0.56 -18.40
C ASN A 319 -5.76 0.75 -17.25
N ASP A 320 -6.14 1.99 -16.95
CA ASP A 320 -7.07 2.33 -15.87
C ASP A 320 -8.16 3.25 -16.40
N GLN A 321 -9.40 2.83 -16.26
CA GLN A 321 -10.57 3.65 -16.50
C GLN A 321 -11.43 3.64 -15.26
N PHE A 322 -11.80 4.82 -14.75
CA PHE A 322 -12.81 4.91 -13.70
C PHE A 322 -13.75 6.08 -13.91
N ASN A 323 -15.02 5.86 -13.54
CA ASN A 323 -16.05 6.88 -13.42
C ASN A 323 -16.43 6.98 -11.95
N LEU A 324 -16.60 8.19 -11.45
CA LEU A 324 -16.93 8.43 -10.05
C LEU A 324 -17.84 9.64 -9.90
N ASP A 325 -18.99 9.42 -9.25
CA ASP A 325 -19.80 10.49 -8.68
C ASP A 325 -19.07 11.03 -7.44
N ARG A 326 -18.69 12.31 -7.48
CA ARG A 326 -17.89 12.95 -6.43
C ARG A 326 -18.71 13.79 -5.46
N ASP A 327 -20.00 13.99 -5.72
CA ASP A 327 -20.83 14.82 -4.88
C ASP A 327 -21.71 14.03 -3.90
N GLY A 328 -21.84 12.71 -4.08
CA GLY A 328 -22.58 11.81 -3.20
C GLY A 328 -24.05 12.18 -3.07
N THR A 329 -24.66 12.69 -4.15
CA THR A 329 -26.08 13.09 -4.19
C THR A 329 -26.84 12.38 -5.32
N ALA A 330 -28.16 12.42 -5.27
CA ALA A 330 -28.98 11.89 -6.37
C ALA A 330 -29.07 12.84 -7.59
N ALA A 331 -28.39 13.98 -7.55
CA ALA A 331 -28.39 14.97 -8.63
C ALA A 331 -27.00 15.01 -9.28
N ALA A 332 -26.93 14.98 -10.60
CA ALA A 332 -25.67 15.11 -11.32
C ALA A 332 -25.09 16.54 -11.11
N LEU A 333 -24.17 16.68 -10.16
CA LEU A 333 -23.51 17.94 -9.82
C LEU A 333 -22.04 17.92 -10.17
N LEU A 334 -21.33 16.82 -9.88
CA LEU A 334 -19.91 16.66 -10.13
C LEU A 334 -19.55 15.19 -10.37
N ASP A 335 -19.44 14.84 -11.64
CA ASP A 335 -18.98 13.52 -12.07
C ASP A 335 -17.54 13.62 -12.61
N THR A 336 -16.74 12.59 -12.36
CA THR A 336 -15.38 12.46 -12.89
C THR A 336 -15.29 11.22 -13.76
N PHE A 337 -14.68 11.39 -14.91
CA PHE A 337 -14.26 10.31 -15.79
C PHE A 337 -12.75 10.40 -16.01
N ASP A 338 -12.05 9.30 -15.83
CA ASP A 338 -10.59 9.25 -15.96
C ASP A 338 -10.18 8.02 -16.76
N ILE A 339 -9.33 8.23 -17.75
CA ILE A 339 -8.67 7.16 -18.51
C ILE A 339 -7.18 7.43 -18.46
N SER A 340 -6.39 6.42 -18.11
CA SER A 340 -4.95 6.47 -18.22
C SER A 340 -4.38 5.18 -18.79
N GLU A 341 -3.39 5.33 -19.66
CA GLU A 341 -2.61 4.25 -20.24
C GLU A 341 -1.15 4.49 -19.86
N THR A 342 -0.51 3.49 -19.28
CA THR A 342 0.88 3.58 -18.83
C THR A 342 1.67 2.41 -19.37
N GLU A 343 2.82 2.72 -19.97
CA GLU A 343 3.84 1.75 -20.34
C GLU A 343 5.11 2.01 -19.52
N THR A 344 5.65 0.97 -18.89
CA THR A 344 6.86 1.07 -18.09
C THR A 344 7.86 0.01 -18.50
N PHE A 345 9.08 0.43 -18.80
CA PHE A 345 10.24 -0.44 -18.97
C PHE A 345 11.17 -0.26 -17.78
N THR A 346 11.66 -1.36 -17.19
CA THR A 346 12.68 -1.34 -16.15
C THR A 346 13.80 -2.30 -16.43
N GLN A 347 15.04 -1.87 -16.09
CA GLN A 347 16.24 -2.71 -16.13
C GLN A 347 17.04 -2.47 -14.86
N GLU A 348 17.30 -3.54 -14.12
CA GLU A 348 18.22 -3.50 -12.98
C GLU A 348 19.33 -4.54 -13.21
N ILE A 349 20.57 -4.16 -12.96
CA ILE A 349 21.74 -5.06 -13.01
C ILE A 349 22.47 -4.91 -11.68
N ASN A 350 22.68 -6.04 -11.00
CA ASN A 350 23.40 -6.11 -9.73
C ASN A 350 24.57 -7.07 -9.83
N LEU A 351 25.68 -6.72 -9.22
CA LEU A 351 26.81 -7.60 -8.94
C LEU A 351 26.87 -7.82 -7.42
N ASN A 352 26.64 -9.05 -6.99
CA ASN A 352 26.70 -9.47 -5.60
C ASN A 352 28.03 -10.21 -5.36
N ILE A 353 28.80 -9.76 -4.38
CA ILE A 353 30.09 -10.34 -4.01
C ILE A 353 30.04 -10.75 -2.55
N GLU A 354 30.15 -12.04 -2.29
CA GLU A 354 30.23 -12.58 -0.94
C GLU A 354 31.67 -13.05 -0.65
N ARG A 355 32.24 -12.67 0.51
CA ARG A 355 33.54 -13.07 1.02
C ARG A 355 33.45 -13.26 2.54
N ASP A 356 34.42 -13.93 3.14
CA ASP A 356 34.41 -14.30 4.56
C ASP A 356 34.11 -13.13 5.52
N ALA A 357 34.58 -11.93 5.20
CA ALA A 357 34.46 -10.75 6.07
C ALA A 357 33.68 -9.57 5.42
N MET A 358 33.08 -9.77 4.26
CA MET A 358 32.34 -8.71 3.59
C MET A 358 31.32 -9.25 2.58
N SER A 359 30.20 -8.54 2.45
CA SER A 359 29.20 -8.73 1.41
C SER A 359 28.98 -7.39 0.71
N LEU A 360 29.07 -7.36 -0.62
CA LEU A 360 28.97 -6.16 -1.43
C LEU A 360 27.93 -6.32 -2.53
N VAL A 361 27.15 -5.26 -2.77
CA VAL A 361 26.24 -5.14 -3.89
C VAL A 361 26.58 -3.87 -4.67
N PHE A 362 26.85 -4.00 -5.96
CA PHE A 362 26.95 -2.88 -6.89
C PHE A 362 25.83 -2.98 -7.90
N GLY A 363 25.13 -1.88 -8.16
CA GLY A 363 24.01 -1.94 -9.08
C GLY A 363 23.82 -0.72 -9.95
N GLY A 364 23.14 -0.93 -11.06
CA GLY A 364 22.61 0.09 -11.95
C GLY A 364 21.13 -0.15 -12.20
N PHE A 365 20.34 0.92 -12.22
CA PHE A 365 18.91 0.88 -12.48
C PHE A 365 18.54 1.90 -13.55
N TYR A 366 17.68 1.46 -14.46
CA TYR A 366 17.06 2.28 -15.50
C TYR A 366 15.56 2.05 -15.52
N MET A 367 14.79 3.12 -15.65
CA MET A 367 13.34 3.09 -15.87
C MET A 367 12.95 4.12 -16.90
N ASP A 368 12.03 3.74 -17.76
CA ASP A 368 11.29 4.62 -18.67
C ASP A 368 9.80 4.35 -18.46
N ASP A 369 9.07 5.35 -17.94
CA ASP A 369 7.65 5.25 -17.57
C ASP A 369 6.89 6.34 -18.35
N GLU A 370 6.12 5.94 -19.33
CA GLU A 370 5.31 6.82 -20.15
C GLU A 370 3.82 6.64 -19.83
N THR A 371 3.13 7.74 -19.53
CA THR A 371 1.69 7.74 -19.27
C THR A 371 0.99 8.77 -20.14
N SER A 372 -0.09 8.36 -20.80
CA SER A 372 -1.13 9.25 -21.28
C SER A 372 -2.31 9.27 -20.31
N ARG A 373 -2.93 10.42 -20.08
CA ARG A 373 -4.09 10.53 -19.18
C ARG A 373 -5.08 11.57 -19.64
N HIS A 374 -6.35 11.22 -19.59
CA HIS A 374 -7.44 12.15 -19.81
C HIS A 374 -8.40 12.11 -18.62
N THR A 375 -8.46 13.21 -17.88
CA THR A 375 -9.44 13.41 -16.80
C THR A 375 -10.47 14.41 -17.25
N HIS A 376 -11.75 14.02 -17.17
CA HIS A 376 -12.90 14.83 -17.52
C HIS A 376 -13.77 15.03 -16.28
N PHE A 377 -14.17 16.30 -16.03
CA PHE A 377 -15.14 16.65 -14.99
C PHE A 377 -16.38 17.23 -15.63
N ASP A 378 -17.52 16.66 -15.29
CA ASP A 378 -18.83 17.18 -15.65
C ASP A 378 -19.46 17.93 -14.48
N ASN A 379 -19.84 19.20 -14.74
CA ASN A 379 -20.70 20.00 -13.87
C ASN A 379 -21.95 20.41 -14.68
N PRO A 380 -22.94 19.53 -14.84
CA PRO A 380 -24.11 19.80 -15.68
C PRO A 380 -25.04 20.85 -15.08
N GLN A 381 -24.86 21.23 -13.83
CA GLN A 381 -25.59 22.28 -13.13
C GLN A 381 -24.66 23.39 -12.62
N PRO A 382 -25.17 24.62 -12.42
CA PRO A 382 -24.39 25.68 -11.80
C PRO A 382 -23.91 25.27 -10.40
N VAL A 383 -22.61 25.27 -10.17
CA VAL A 383 -21.97 25.00 -8.87
C VAL A 383 -21.06 26.14 -8.48
N LEU A 384 -20.52 26.10 -7.27
CA LEU A 384 -19.65 27.15 -6.74
C LEU A 384 -18.47 27.46 -7.69
N GLY A 385 -18.30 28.75 -7.99
CA GLY A 385 -17.27 29.24 -8.87
C GLY A 385 -17.62 29.13 -10.36
N PHE A 386 -18.63 28.34 -10.71
CA PHE A 386 -19.13 28.17 -12.07
C PHE A 386 -20.64 28.39 -12.08
N PRO A 387 -21.10 29.60 -12.28
CA PRO A 387 -22.54 29.97 -12.28
C PRO A 387 -23.32 29.41 -13.50
N VAL A 388 -22.65 28.67 -14.36
CA VAL A 388 -23.18 28.02 -15.55
C VAL A 388 -22.70 26.58 -15.65
N PRO A 389 -23.47 25.66 -16.25
CA PRO A 389 -22.99 24.32 -16.55
C PRO A 389 -21.66 24.34 -17.30
N SER A 390 -20.73 23.52 -16.89
CA SER A 390 -19.37 23.52 -17.43
C SER A 390 -18.74 22.12 -17.40
N GLN A 391 -17.81 21.91 -18.31
CA GLN A 391 -16.97 20.71 -18.37
C GLN A 391 -15.51 21.11 -18.35
N PHE A 392 -14.68 20.28 -17.73
CA PHE A 392 -13.24 20.47 -17.66
C PHE A 392 -12.55 19.24 -18.21
N ASP A 393 -11.70 19.45 -19.19
CA ASP A 393 -10.84 18.42 -19.77
C ASP A 393 -9.38 18.71 -19.41
N PHE A 394 -8.79 17.78 -18.68
CA PHE A 394 -7.36 17.78 -18.37
C PHE A 394 -6.70 16.65 -19.14
N LYS A 395 -5.95 17.00 -20.18
CA LYS A 395 -5.29 16.03 -21.05
C LYS A 395 -3.78 16.10 -20.85
N HIS A 396 -3.23 15.06 -20.29
CA HIS A 396 -1.79 14.80 -20.34
C HIS A 396 -1.53 13.91 -21.56
N LEU A 397 -1.15 14.56 -22.66
CA LEU A 397 -0.85 13.84 -23.90
C LEU A 397 0.41 12.99 -23.77
N LYS A 398 1.29 13.36 -22.83
CA LYS A 398 2.47 12.62 -22.47
C LYS A 398 2.93 13.08 -21.08
N MET A 399 3.09 12.11 -20.18
CA MET A 399 3.88 12.24 -18.95
C MET A 399 4.93 11.14 -19.03
N ASN A 400 6.19 11.51 -19.08
CA ASN A 400 7.29 10.56 -19.14
C ASN A 400 8.24 10.80 -17.98
N THR A 401 8.68 9.72 -17.34
CA THR A 401 9.72 9.72 -16.32
C THR A 401 10.84 8.80 -16.75
N GLU A 402 11.99 9.35 -17.10
CA GLU A 402 13.22 8.60 -17.26
C GLU A 402 14.05 8.65 -15.99
N SER A 403 14.35 7.49 -15.38
CA SER A 403 15.14 7.39 -14.14
C SER A 403 16.40 6.57 -14.35
N LYS A 404 17.54 7.11 -13.94
CA LYS A 404 18.85 6.46 -13.99
C LYS A 404 19.48 6.48 -12.62
N ALA A 405 19.97 5.33 -12.15
CA ALA A 405 20.65 5.28 -10.86
C ALA A 405 21.83 4.32 -10.86
N TYR A 406 22.80 4.65 -10.02
CA TYR A 406 23.94 3.80 -9.69
C TYR A 406 24.03 3.72 -8.17
N PHE A 407 24.29 2.55 -7.65
CA PHE A 407 24.41 2.34 -6.21
C PHE A 407 25.46 1.30 -5.84
N ALA A 408 25.94 1.44 -4.63
CA ALA A 408 26.80 0.47 -3.97
C ALA A 408 26.36 0.33 -2.53
N ASP A 409 26.31 -0.89 -2.02
CA ASP A 409 26.04 -1.22 -0.64
C ASP A 409 26.95 -2.34 -0.18
N GLY A 410 27.51 -2.22 1.01
CA GLY A 410 28.42 -3.22 1.54
C GLY A 410 28.28 -3.40 3.04
N THR A 411 28.36 -4.64 3.50
CA THR A 411 28.47 -5.00 4.91
C THR A 411 29.86 -5.55 5.15
N PHE A 412 30.52 -5.09 6.20
CA PHE A 412 31.90 -5.44 6.58
C PHE A 412 31.89 -5.94 8.01
N ASP A 413 32.43 -7.12 8.24
CA ASP A 413 32.65 -7.67 9.57
C ASP A 413 33.87 -7.00 10.21
N LEU A 414 33.60 -6.15 11.19
CA LEU A 414 34.66 -5.48 11.97
C LEU A 414 35.24 -6.41 13.02
N SER A 415 34.46 -7.37 13.49
CA SER A 415 34.80 -8.45 14.38
C SER A 415 33.77 -9.57 14.24
N ASP A 416 33.96 -10.70 14.94
CA ASP A 416 33.03 -11.83 14.96
C ASP A 416 31.62 -11.46 15.42
N THR A 417 31.46 -10.31 16.10
CA THR A 417 30.18 -9.86 16.66
C THR A 417 29.73 -8.47 16.18
N THR A 418 30.54 -7.78 15.37
CA THR A 418 30.21 -6.38 14.98
C THR A 418 30.34 -6.21 13.48
N ARG A 419 29.29 -5.70 12.86
CA ARG A 419 29.18 -5.46 11.43
C ARG A 419 28.91 -3.98 11.16
N LEU A 420 29.50 -3.44 10.10
CA LEU A 420 29.27 -2.11 9.58
C LEU A 420 28.71 -2.20 8.16
N SER A 421 27.53 -1.70 7.92
CA SER A 421 26.97 -1.57 6.57
C SER A 421 27.02 -0.12 6.11
N LEU A 422 27.46 0.09 4.87
CA LEU A 422 27.53 1.40 4.24
C LEU A 422 26.92 1.32 2.84
N GLY A 423 26.06 2.27 2.52
CA GLY A 423 25.41 2.34 1.21
C GLY A 423 25.38 3.77 0.66
N LEU A 424 25.46 3.88 -0.67
CA LEU A 424 25.36 5.13 -1.40
C LEU A 424 24.64 4.87 -2.73
N ARG A 425 23.72 5.78 -3.09
CA ARG A 425 23.05 5.81 -4.40
C ARG A 425 22.98 7.22 -4.96
N ARG A 426 23.19 7.34 -6.24
CA ARG A 426 22.88 8.55 -7.02
C ARG A 426 21.79 8.22 -8.01
N THR A 427 20.68 8.96 -7.94
CA THR A 427 19.54 8.85 -8.89
C THR A 427 19.39 10.16 -9.63
N THR A 428 19.12 10.10 -10.92
CA THR A 428 18.74 11.26 -11.76
C THR A 428 17.42 10.89 -12.44
N ASP A 429 16.42 11.75 -12.24
CA ASP A 429 15.08 11.63 -12.81
C ASP A 429 14.84 12.80 -13.75
N GLU A 430 14.49 12.51 -15.01
CA GLU A 430 14.01 13.49 -15.98
C GLU A 430 12.49 13.31 -16.15
N PHE A 431 11.74 14.37 -15.93
CA PHE A 431 10.30 14.40 -16.10
C PHE A 431 9.91 15.24 -17.30
N THR A 432 9.15 14.67 -18.22
CA THR A 432 8.50 15.42 -19.31
C THR A 432 7.00 15.39 -19.09
N SER A 433 6.35 16.57 -19.15
CA SER A 433 4.90 16.66 -19.14
C SER A 433 4.41 17.53 -20.29
N LYS A 434 3.50 16.99 -21.11
CA LYS A 434 2.82 17.70 -22.17
C LYS A 434 1.34 17.74 -21.87
N GLN A 435 0.83 18.94 -21.58
CA GLN A 435 -0.54 19.18 -21.14
C GLN A 435 -1.32 19.95 -22.19
N ASP A 436 -2.60 19.62 -22.36
CA ASP A 436 -3.56 20.32 -23.21
C ASP A 436 -4.92 20.35 -22.50
N ASN A 437 -5.19 21.41 -21.73
CA ASN A 437 -6.35 21.50 -20.86
C ASN A 437 -7.38 22.48 -21.43
N PHE A 438 -8.66 22.11 -21.30
CA PHE A 438 -9.81 22.89 -21.78
C PHE A 438 -10.84 23.10 -20.69
N ILE A 439 -11.56 24.21 -20.79
CA ILE A 439 -12.83 24.42 -20.12
C ILE A 439 -13.91 24.66 -21.18
N SER A 440 -15.05 23.98 -21.05
CA SER A 440 -16.20 24.15 -21.93
C SER A 440 -17.39 24.65 -21.13
N ILE A 441 -17.92 25.80 -21.52
CA ILE A 441 -19.13 26.38 -20.92
C ILE A 441 -20.32 25.96 -21.76
N LEU A 442 -21.25 25.21 -21.12
CA LEU A 442 -22.36 24.53 -21.81
C LEU A 442 -23.63 25.39 -22.01
N MET A 443 -23.62 26.66 -21.67
CA MET A 443 -24.82 27.50 -21.64
C MET A 443 -24.85 28.64 -22.64
N PRO A 444 -26.12 29.07 -22.90
CA PRO A 444 -27.01 28.45 -23.90
C PRO A 444 -26.33 28.60 -25.24
N ALA A 445 -26.41 27.63 -26.07
CA ALA A 445 -25.62 27.53 -27.32
C ALA A 445 -25.24 28.90 -27.96
N PRO A 446 -23.98 29.04 -28.43
CA PRO A 446 -23.02 27.99 -28.69
C PRO A 446 -22.14 27.64 -27.47
N VAL A 447 -21.74 26.36 -27.36
CA VAL A 447 -20.73 25.93 -26.40
C VAL A 447 -19.44 26.74 -26.64
N ILE A 448 -18.95 27.39 -25.61
CA ILE A 448 -17.69 28.12 -25.66
C ILE A 448 -16.63 27.23 -25.03
N ALA A 449 -15.78 26.64 -25.84
CA ALA A 449 -14.59 25.92 -25.37
C ALA A 449 -13.39 26.87 -25.38
N ALA A 450 -12.68 26.95 -24.29
CA ALA A 450 -11.47 27.72 -24.15
C ALA A 450 -10.31 26.83 -23.70
N GLN A 451 -9.21 26.85 -24.43
CA GLN A 451 -7.97 26.21 -24.00
C GLN A 451 -7.38 26.99 -22.82
N THR A 452 -7.23 26.33 -21.69
CA THR A 452 -6.72 26.95 -20.46
C THR A 452 -5.23 26.70 -20.25
N CYS A 453 -4.71 25.63 -20.88
CA CYS A 453 -3.31 25.30 -20.85
C CYS A 453 -2.91 24.57 -22.13
N LEU A 454 -1.81 24.98 -22.74
CA LEU A 454 -1.04 24.22 -23.71
C LEU A 454 0.43 24.39 -23.37
N ARG A 455 1.04 23.36 -22.79
CA ARG A 455 2.42 23.47 -22.29
C ARG A 455 3.14 22.13 -22.42
N GLU A 456 4.42 22.21 -22.77
CA GLU A 456 5.36 21.10 -22.64
C GLU A 456 6.50 21.56 -21.74
N VAL A 457 6.80 20.76 -20.71
CA VAL A 457 7.81 21.07 -19.70
C VAL A 457 8.70 19.86 -19.50
N VAL A 458 10.00 20.11 -19.41
CA VAL A 458 11.00 19.10 -19.04
C VAL A 458 11.72 19.60 -17.80
N THR A 459 11.87 18.75 -16.80
CA THR A 459 12.57 19.07 -15.55
C THR A 459 13.41 17.87 -15.11
N GLU A 460 14.64 18.13 -14.70
CA GLU A 460 15.57 17.13 -14.18
C GLU A 460 15.83 17.36 -12.70
N TYR A 461 15.77 16.30 -11.90
CA TYR A 461 16.17 16.27 -10.50
C TYR A 461 17.20 15.17 -10.28
N SER A 462 18.08 15.43 -9.31
CA SER A 462 19.10 14.47 -8.92
C SER A 462 19.17 14.38 -7.40
N SER A 463 19.01 13.17 -6.86
CA SER A 463 19.11 12.90 -5.42
C SER A 463 20.25 11.93 -5.14
N THR A 464 20.95 12.17 -4.03
CA THR A 464 21.96 11.26 -3.50
C THR A 464 21.51 10.80 -2.14
N THR A 465 21.37 9.50 -1.95
CA THR A 465 20.96 8.90 -0.69
C THR A 465 22.05 8.01 -0.14
N SER A 466 22.26 8.08 1.17
CA SER A 466 23.26 7.30 1.89
C SER A 466 22.64 6.53 3.03
N ARG A 467 23.31 5.44 3.46
CA ARG A 467 23.01 4.76 4.72
C ARG A 467 24.29 4.32 5.40
N ALA A 468 24.25 4.31 6.74
CA ALA A 468 25.27 3.70 7.58
C ALA A 468 24.58 2.97 8.71
N VAL A 469 24.93 1.70 8.92
CA VAL A 469 24.36 0.87 9.99
C VAL A 469 25.48 0.17 10.73
N LEU A 470 25.51 0.32 12.05
CA LEU A 470 26.36 -0.43 12.96
C LEU A 470 25.50 -1.46 13.69
N GLN A 471 25.81 -2.73 13.53
CA GLN A 471 25.14 -3.85 14.18
C GLN A 471 26.13 -4.57 15.13
N HIS A 472 25.64 -4.96 16.30
CA HIS A 472 26.43 -5.72 17.28
C HIS A 472 25.61 -6.89 17.84
N ASP A 473 26.14 -8.10 17.69
CA ASP A 473 25.53 -9.31 18.20
C ASP A 473 25.78 -9.41 19.71
N LEU A 474 24.71 -9.51 20.48
CA LEU A 474 24.74 -9.66 21.94
C LEU A 474 24.89 -11.14 22.34
N SER A 475 24.31 -12.00 21.52
CA SER A 475 24.36 -13.46 21.65
C SER A 475 24.00 -14.08 20.30
N GLU A 476 24.12 -15.41 20.18
CA GLU A 476 23.58 -16.14 19.04
C GLU A 476 22.06 -15.85 18.92
N GLY A 477 21.61 -15.35 17.75
CA GLY A 477 20.21 -15.01 17.48
C GLY A 477 19.70 -13.72 18.15
N SER A 478 20.59 -12.82 18.67
CA SER A 478 20.15 -11.52 19.20
C SER A 478 21.17 -10.43 18.94
N ASN A 479 20.71 -9.28 18.46
CA ASN A 479 21.55 -8.14 18.15
C ASN A 479 20.90 -6.78 18.46
N VAL A 480 21.74 -5.76 18.48
CA VAL A 480 21.33 -4.35 18.48
C VAL A 480 21.92 -3.65 17.27
N TYR A 481 21.22 -2.65 16.75
CA TYR A 481 21.74 -1.85 15.67
C TYR A 481 21.44 -0.37 15.86
N ALA A 482 22.26 0.47 15.24
CA ALA A 482 22.06 1.89 15.07
C ALA A 482 22.22 2.23 13.60
N SER A 483 21.26 2.96 13.04
CA SER A 483 21.29 3.34 11.63
C SER A 483 21.01 4.81 11.41
N VAL A 484 21.68 5.37 10.39
CA VAL A 484 21.33 6.63 9.73
C VAL A 484 21.05 6.29 8.28
N SER A 485 19.90 6.67 7.77
CA SER A 485 19.51 6.41 6.38
C SER A 485 18.76 7.58 5.77
N GLU A 486 18.93 7.77 4.48
CA GLU A 486 18.28 8.81 3.70
C GLU A 486 17.38 8.19 2.65
N GLY A 487 16.33 8.95 2.29
CA GLY A 487 15.40 8.60 1.23
C GLY A 487 14.85 9.85 0.57
N PHE A 488 14.26 9.70 -0.60
CA PHE A 488 13.56 10.77 -1.28
C PHE A 488 12.30 10.27 -1.97
N LYS A 489 11.33 11.16 -2.09
CA LYS A 489 10.17 10.99 -2.95
C LYS A 489 10.33 11.92 -4.14
N ALA A 490 10.13 11.39 -5.34
CA ALA A 490 10.39 12.13 -6.57
C ALA A 490 9.53 13.39 -6.69
N GLY A 491 10.06 14.40 -7.34
CA GLY A 491 9.30 15.55 -7.81
C GLY A 491 8.34 15.18 -8.93
N GLY A 492 7.62 16.14 -9.46
CA GLY A 492 6.66 15.90 -10.54
C GLY A 492 5.87 17.14 -10.94
N TYR A 493 4.80 16.94 -11.70
CA TYR A 493 3.87 17.99 -12.12
C TYR A 493 2.47 17.76 -11.53
N ALA A 494 1.80 18.87 -11.19
CA ALA A 494 0.40 18.81 -10.77
C ALA A 494 -0.51 18.41 -11.94
N THR A 495 -1.44 17.50 -11.70
CA THR A 495 -2.29 16.91 -12.75
C THR A 495 -3.27 17.91 -13.36
N TYR A 496 -3.77 18.86 -12.56
CA TYR A 496 -4.88 19.73 -12.95
C TYR A 496 -4.47 21.19 -13.18
N GLU A 497 -3.19 21.49 -13.12
CA GLU A 497 -2.68 22.85 -13.29
C GLU A 497 -1.59 22.95 -14.34
N CYS A 498 -1.55 24.12 -14.97
CA CYS A 498 -0.47 24.57 -15.84
C CYS A 498 0.63 25.24 -15.02
N THR A 499 1.14 24.58 -13.99
CA THR A 499 2.15 25.10 -13.07
C THR A 499 3.52 24.54 -13.35
N ASP A 500 4.51 25.08 -12.64
CA ASP A 500 5.86 24.52 -12.62
C ASP A 500 5.87 23.20 -11.83
N ALA A 501 6.89 22.39 -12.07
CA ALA A 501 7.12 21.17 -11.34
C ALA A 501 7.34 21.44 -9.84
N TYR A 502 6.91 20.51 -8.98
CA TYR A 502 7.28 20.49 -7.57
C TYR A 502 8.56 19.68 -7.36
N ASN A 503 9.34 20.06 -6.34
CA ASN A 503 10.63 19.44 -6.03
C ASN A 503 10.48 18.05 -5.37
N PRO A 504 11.53 17.22 -5.40
CA PRO A 504 11.63 16.06 -4.53
C PRO A 504 11.45 16.43 -3.06
N GLU A 505 10.88 15.52 -2.27
CA GLU A 505 10.85 15.55 -0.82
C GLU A 505 11.96 14.65 -0.30
N GLU A 506 12.70 15.08 0.71
CA GLU A 506 13.83 14.34 1.26
C GLU A 506 13.60 14.00 2.73
N VAL A 507 14.17 12.90 3.19
CA VAL A 507 14.12 12.46 4.59
C VAL A 507 15.46 11.96 5.06
N THR A 508 15.82 12.31 6.29
CA THR A 508 16.88 11.70 7.07
C THR A 508 16.30 10.97 8.27
N SER A 509 16.66 9.71 8.44
CA SER A 509 16.24 8.85 9.53
C SER A 509 17.39 8.52 10.46
N LEU A 510 17.14 8.56 11.77
CA LEU A 510 17.97 7.97 12.81
C LEU A 510 17.14 6.89 13.50
N GLU A 511 17.66 5.65 13.57
CA GLU A 511 16.98 4.53 14.19
C GLU A 511 17.93 3.70 15.07
N PHE A 512 17.42 3.24 16.22
CA PHE A 512 18.06 2.27 17.09
C PHE A 512 17.11 1.09 17.28
N GLY A 513 17.60 -0.12 17.12
CA GLY A 513 16.79 -1.32 17.26
C GLY A 513 17.46 -2.44 18.01
N PHE A 514 16.62 -3.32 18.52
CA PHE A 514 16.96 -4.63 19.07
C PHE A 514 16.18 -5.68 18.29
N LYS A 515 16.84 -6.78 17.96
CA LYS A 515 16.23 -7.97 17.38
C LYS A 515 16.74 -9.21 18.06
N GLY A 516 15.85 -10.14 18.35
CA GLY A 516 16.27 -11.44 18.86
C GLY A 516 15.34 -12.05 19.89
N SER A 517 15.80 -13.10 20.51
CA SER A 517 15.07 -13.84 21.53
C SER A 517 15.25 -13.21 22.91
N LEU A 518 14.14 -12.89 23.58
CA LEU A 518 14.12 -12.52 25.00
C LEU A 518 14.15 -13.75 25.90
N SER A 519 13.64 -14.87 25.41
CA SER A 519 13.64 -16.17 26.07
C SER A 519 13.55 -17.25 24.99
N GLU A 520 13.64 -18.52 25.37
CA GLU A 520 13.45 -19.66 24.46
C GLU A 520 12.09 -19.64 23.75
N SER A 521 11.08 -19.02 24.36
CA SER A 521 9.68 -18.98 23.85
C SER A 521 9.22 -17.59 23.38
N THR A 522 10.09 -16.57 23.36
CA THR A 522 9.68 -15.22 23.00
C THR A 522 10.73 -14.54 22.16
N SER A 523 10.37 -14.19 20.90
CA SER A 523 11.15 -13.30 20.06
C SER A 523 10.62 -11.86 20.15
N LEU A 524 11.53 -10.89 20.02
CA LEU A 524 11.24 -9.46 20.08
C LEU A 524 12.01 -8.71 19.00
N ASN A 525 11.30 -7.86 18.27
CA ASN A 525 11.86 -6.79 17.46
C ASN A 525 11.37 -5.47 18.02
N ALA A 526 12.28 -4.57 18.39
CA ALA A 526 11.92 -3.25 18.91
C ALA A 526 12.80 -2.18 18.28
N SER A 527 12.21 -1.04 17.93
CA SER A 527 12.97 0.10 17.39
C SER A 527 12.42 1.43 17.91
N ILE A 528 13.32 2.39 18.12
CA ILE A 528 13.02 3.79 18.30
C ILE A 528 13.60 4.56 17.12
N PHE A 529 12.84 5.52 16.60
CA PHE A 529 13.28 6.24 15.41
C PHE A 529 12.85 7.71 15.44
N ARG A 530 13.60 8.51 14.69
CA ARG A 530 13.30 9.90 14.37
C ARG A 530 13.52 10.13 12.88
N TYR A 531 12.54 10.78 12.23
CA TYR A 531 12.63 11.24 10.85
C TYR A 531 12.53 12.75 10.81
N ASP A 532 13.43 13.38 10.10
CA ASP A 532 13.40 14.81 9.78
C ASP A 532 13.21 14.96 8.26
N TYR A 533 12.10 15.55 7.86
CA TYR A 533 11.71 15.80 6.47
C TYR A 533 11.99 17.22 6.09
N SER A 534 12.48 17.40 4.85
CA SER A 534 12.57 18.69 4.17
C SER A 534 11.81 18.67 2.85
N ASP A 535 11.33 19.85 2.43
CA ASP A 535 10.55 20.01 1.20
C ASP A 535 9.30 19.08 1.14
N PHE A 536 8.64 18.88 2.27
CA PHE A 536 7.50 17.97 2.40
C PHE A 536 6.41 18.32 1.38
N GLN A 537 5.98 17.34 0.57
CA GLN A 537 4.98 17.54 -0.46
C GLN A 537 3.58 17.47 0.14
N VAL A 538 2.81 18.51 -0.01
CA VAL A 538 1.42 18.61 0.44
C VAL A 538 0.48 18.93 -0.70
N LEU A 539 -0.77 18.56 -0.52
CA LEU A 539 -1.84 18.91 -1.43
C LEU A 539 -2.48 20.23 -0.99
N GLN A 540 -2.54 21.21 -1.88
CA GLN A 540 -3.29 22.44 -1.66
C GLN A 540 -4.50 22.50 -2.57
N VAL A 541 -5.62 22.97 -2.05
CA VAL A 541 -6.79 23.30 -2.86
C VAL A 541 -6.78 24.82 -3.10
N ILE A 542 -6.58 25.23 -4.35
CA ILE A 542 -6.59 26.64 -4.77
C ILE A 542 -7.78 26.83 -5.70
N GLY A 543 -8.86 27.43 -5.17
CA GLY A 543 -10.12 27.52 -5.91
C GLY A 543 -10.76 26.15 -6.10
N ILE A 544 -10.83 25.70 -7.35
CA ILE A 544 -11.33 24.36 -7.73
C ILE A 544 -10.22 23.36 -8.04
N GLN A 545 -8.97 23.79 -8.02
CA GLN A 545 -7.82 23.01 -8.43
C GLN A 545 -7.10 22.45 -7.22
N THR A 546 -6.60 21.23 -7.37
CA THR A 546 -5.78 20.55 -6.39
C THR A 546 -4.34 20.53 -6.87
N VAL A 547 -3.45 21.17 -6.11
CA VAL A 547 -2.04 21.38 -6.47
C VAL A 547 -1.14 20.68 -5.48
N THR A 548 -0.15 19.96 -5.96
CA THR A 548 0.95 19.48 -5.11
C THR A 548 2.04 20.53 -5.02
N ARG A 549 2.44 20.88 -3.80
CA ARG A 549 3.54 21.84 -3.52
C ARG A 549 4.45 21.34 -2.41
N ASN A 550 5.69 21.80 -2.42
CA ASN A 550 6.59 21.64 -1.28
C ASN A 550 6.25 22.71 -0.24
N ALA A 551 5.91 22.28 0.98
CA ALA A 551 5.24 23.14 1.96
C ALA A 551 5.98 23.27 3.29
N GLY A 552 7.22 22.87 3.39
CA GLY A 552 7.99 22.99 4.62
C GLY A 552 8.49 21.65 5.13
N ASP A 553 8.70 21.59 6.44
CA ASP A 553 9.31 20.44 7.09
C ASP A 553 8.27 19.60 7.81
N ALA A 554 8.62 18.34 8.13
CA ALA A 554 7.85 17.51 9.05
C ALA A 554 8.79 16.68 9.92
N THR A 555 8.33 16.29 11.10
CA THR A 555 9.09 15.45 12.02
C THR A 555 8.25 14.28 12.47
N VAL A 556 8.86 13.09 12.47
CA VAL A 556 8.23 11.87 12.98
C VAL A 556 9.13 11.25 14.04
N ASN A 557 8.60 11.06 15.25
CA ASN A 557 9.26 10.29 16.30
C ASN A 557 8.40 9.07 16.62
N GLY A 558 9.02 7.91 16.82
CA GLY A 558 8.26 6.71 17.09
C GLY A 558 8.99 5.63 17.86
N LEU A 559 8.19 4.70 18.37
CA LEU A 559 8.59 3.46 18.99
C LEU A 559 7.76 2.34 18.38
N GLU A 560 8.39 1.30 17.91
CA GLU A 560 7.74 0.07 17.46
C GLU A 560 8.23 -1.12 18.26
N ILE A 561 7.31 -2.04 18.55
CA ILE A 561 7.56 -3.31 19.24
C ILE A 561 6.77 -4.39 18.54
N GLU A 562 7.42 -5.44 18.12
CA GLU A 562 6.80 -6.67 17.61
C GLU A 562 7.35 -7.86 18.43
N ALA A 563 6.45 -8.67 18.95
CA ALA A 563 6.80 -9.85 19.73
C ALA A 563 5.96 -11.05 19.30
N VAL A 564 6.59 -12.20 19.25
CA VAL A 564 5.94 -13.51 19.13
C VAL A 564 6.28 -14.30 20.36
N SER A 565 5.27 -14.80 21.07
CA SER A 565 5.43 -15.55 22.31
C SER A 565 4.68 -16.88 22.22
N GLU A 566 5.39 -17.97 22.34
CA GLU A 566 4.84 -19.30 22.51
C GLU A 566 4.53 -19.54 23.99
N ILE A 567 3.27 -19.51 24.33
CA ILE A 567 2.79 -19.68 25.71
C ILE A 567 2.88 -21.15 26.13
N ASN A 568 2.63 -22.06 25.18
CA ASN A 568 2.80 -23.50 25.27
C ASN A 568 2.69 -24.11 23.87
N ASP A 569 2.89 -25.41 23.72
CA ASP A 569 2.86 -26.16 22.45
C ASP A 569 1.60 -25.95 21.61
N SER A 570 0.52 -25.45 22.18
CA SER A 570 -0.75 -25.22 21.49
C SER A 570 -1.13 -23.75 21.34
N LEU A 571 -0.52 -22.84 22.07
CA LEU A 571 -0.95 -21.42 22.11
C LEU A 571 0.23 -20.48 21.87
N SER A 572 0.14 -19.71 20.81
CA SER A 572 1.04 -18.58 20.56
C SER A 572 0.30 -17.24 20.53
N VAL A 573 1.02 -16.17 20.87
CA VAL A 573 0.53 -14.80 20.90
C VAL A 573 1.48 -13.93 20.08
N THR A 574 0.95 -13.21 19.10
CA THR A 574 1.68 -12.16 18.38
C THR A 574 1.23 -10.80 18.87
N THR A 575 2.16 -9.88 19.07
CA THR A 575 1.85 -8.51 19.50
C THR A 575 2.65 -7.54 18.66
N GLY A 576 1.98 -6.55 18.09
CA GLY A 576 2.59 -5.43 17.40
C GLY A 576 2.09 -4.11 17.98
N LEU A 577 2.98 -3.22 18.40
CA LEU A 577 2.67 -1.93 19.01
C LEU A 577 3.48 -0.82 18.35
N THR A 578 2.81 0.25 17.97
CA THR A 578 3.47 1.48 17.49
C THR A 578 2.97 2.67 18.29
N PHE A 579 3.92 3.48 18.80
CA PHE A 579 3.68 4.85 19.23
C PHE A 579 4.29 5.80 18.22
N LEU A 580 3.50 6.78 17.76
CA LEU A 580 3.90 7.71 16.71
C LEU A 580 3.55 9.15 17.11
N ASP A 581 4.53 10.04 17.01
CA ASP A 581 4.34 11.49 17.09
C ASP A 581 4.85 12.10 15.79
N ALA A 582 3.92 12.31 14.84
CA ALA A 582 4.18 12.74 13.49
C ALA A 582 3.50 14.09 13.26
N THR A 583 4.27 15.17 13.06
CA THR A 583 3.76 16.54 13.00
C THR A 583 4.38 17.34 11.88
N TYR A 584 3.59 18.28 11.34
CA TYR A 584 4.10 19.31 10.42
C TYR A 584 4.98 20.31 11.17
N GLY A 585 6.04 20.78 10.52
CA GLY A 585 6.77 21.97 10.88
C GLY A 585 6.03 23.25 10.49
N ALA A 586 6.73 24.38 10.43
CA ALA A 586 6.14 25.66 10.09
C ALA A 586 5.69 25.70 8.63
N PHE A 587 4.38 25.76 8.41
CA PHE A 587 3.81 25.72 7.08
C PHE A 587 2.41 26.37 7.09
N GLU A 588 2.12 27.13 6.03
CA GLU A 588 0.86 27.86 5.87
C GLU A 588 0.05 27.32 4.71
N ASN A 589 -1.26 27.11 4.95
CA ASN A 589 -2.17 26.68 3.91
C ASN A 589 -3.57 27.30 4.08
N VAL A 590 -4.37 27.25 3.02
CA VAL A 590 -5.77 27.69 3.01
C VAL A 590 -6.66 26.47 2.90
N ASN A 591 -7.59 26.32 3.84
CA ASN A 591 -8.58 25.27 3.78
C ASN A 591 -9.60 25.56 2.68
N GLY A 592 -9.58 24.73 1.61
CA GLY A 592 -10.48 24.92 0.47
C GLY A 592 -11.96 24.76 0.81
N VAL A 593 -12.31 24.05 1.88
CA VAL A 593 -13.70 23.86 2.36
C VAL A 593 -14.14 24.96 3.34
N GLN A 594 -13.17 25.70 3.91
CA GLN A 594 -13.41 26.81 4.84
C GLN A 594 -12.52 28.01 4.48
N PRO A 595 -12.64 28.53 3.24
CA PRO A 595 -11.76 29.61 2.74
C PRO A 595 -11.95 30.92 3.55
N GLU A 596 -13.06 31.09 4.25
CA GLU A 596 -13.32 32.23 5.11
C GLU A 596 -12.38 32.31 6.34
N LEU A 597 -11.73 31.21 6.71
CA LEU A 597 -10.70 31.19 7.76
C LEU A 597 -9.37 31.81 7.28
N GLY A 598 -9.22 32.02 5.97
CA GLY A 598 -8.00 32.55 5.37
C GLY A 598 -6.80 31.61 5.50
N VAL A 599 -5.61 32.17 5.46
CA VAL A 599 -4.35 31.45 5.63
C VAL A 599 -4.21 30.98 7.08
N GLN A 600 -3.98 29.69 7.28
CA GLN A 600 -3.81 29.07 8.58
C GLN A 600 -2.37 28.54 8.75
N GLN A 601 -1.78 28.75 9.91
CA GLN A 601 -0.51 28.14 10.29
C GLN A 601 -0.78 26.71 10.78
N LEU A 602 -0.10 25.73 10.23
CA LEU A 602 -0.31 24.30 10.48
C LEU A 602 0.81 23.65 11.31
N GLU A 603 1.77 24.43 11.81
CA GLU A 603 2.83 23.95 12.69
C GLU A 603 2.28 23.20 13.90
N GLY A 604 2.78 21.98 14.13
CA GLY A 604 2.36 21.12 15.22
C GLY A 604 1.07 20.32 14.96
N ASN A 605 0.39 20.52 13.83
CA ASN A 605 -0.68 19.63 13.41
C ASN A 605 -0.12 18.24 13.09
N TYR A 606 -0.92 17.21 13.34
CA TYR A 606 -0.53 15.81 13.03
C TYR A 606 -0.59 15.55 11.54
N LEU A 607 0.37 14.75 11.06
CA LEU A 607 0.37 14.25 9.69
C LEU A 607 -0.91 13.42 9.45
N SER A 608 -1.40 13.49 8.22
CA SER A 608 -2.59 12.74 7.81
C SER A 608 -2.35 11.23 7.93
N ASN A 609 -3.41 10.47 8.27
CA ASN A 609 -3.40 9.01 8.40
C ASN A 609 -2.36 8.45 9.41
N SER A 610 -2.02 9.24 10.45
CA SER A 610 -0.98 8.94 11.42
C SER A 610 -1.57 8.77 12.82
N PRO A 611 -2.13 7.60 13.18
CA PRO A 611 -2.61 7.36 14.54
C PRO A 611 -1.44 7.35 15.53
N LYS A 612 -1.63 8.00 16.69
CA LYS A 612 -0.58 8.03 17.74
C LYS A 612 -0.27 6.67 18.34
N VAL A 613 -1.26 5.80 18.38
CA VAL A 613 -1.13 4.45 18.92
C VAL A 613 -1.80 3.48 17.97
N SER A 614 -1.07 2.47 17.56
CA SER A 614 -1.60 1.30 16.87
C SER A 614 -1.18 0.04 17.61
N LEU A 615 -2.11 -0.89 17.82
CA LEU A 615 -1.86 -2.14 18.52
C LEU A 615 -2.52 -3.28 17.76
N ASN A 616 -1.76 -4.31 17.45
CA ASN A 616 -2.25 -5.56 16.90
C ASN A 616 -1.95 -6.69 17.89
N VAL A 617 -2.94 -7.53 18.15
CA VAL A 617 -2.78 -8.73 18.98
C VAL A 617 -3.38 -9.89 18.25
N GLY A 618 -2.55 -10.90 17.96
CA GLY A 618 -2.94 -12.17 17.38
C GLY A 618 -2.87 -13.29 18.42
N LEU A 619 -3.89 -14.14 18.44
CA LEU A 619 -3.92 -15.38 19.20
C LEU A 619 -4.00 -16.53 18.23
N ASN A 620 -3.16 -17.53 18.40
CA ASN A 620 -3.15 -18.75 17.61
C ASN A 620 -3.20 -19.95 18.56
N TYR A 621 -4.29 -20.76 18.46
CA TYR A 621 -4.47 -21.96 19.26
C TYR A 621 -4.61 -23.17 18.35
N PHE A 622 -3.67 -24.10 18.46
CA PHE A 622 -3.60 -25.33 17.70
C PHE A 622 -4.08 -26.52 18.51
N GLN A 623 -4.87 -27.40 17.89
CA GLN A 623 -5.41 -28.61 18.50
C GLN A 623 -5.36 -29.79 17.55
N ASN A 624 -4.64 -30.84 17.92
CA ASN A 624 -4.73 -32.13 17.23
C ASN A 624 -6.04 -32.84 17.54
N ILE A 625 -6.66 -33.48 16.53
CA ILE A 625 -7.87 -34.30 16.66
C ILE A 625 -7.47 -35.75 16.45
N GLU A 626 -7.69 -36.61 17.47
CA GLU A 626 -7.23 -38.02 17.51
C GLU A 626 -7.61 -38.87 16.28
N SER A 627 -8.61 -38.49 15.51
CA SER A 627 -9.13 -39.28 14.39
C SER A 627 -9.31 -38.48 13.08
N GLY A 628 -8.80 -37.25 12.95
CA GLY A 628 -9.22 -36.42 11.82
C GLY A 628 -8.39 -35.21 11.49
N GLY A 629 -7.11 -35.17 11.78
CA GLY A 629 -6.23 -34.03 11.47
C GLY A 629 -6.12 -33.00 12.61
N SER A 630 -6.05 -31.73 12.28
CA SER A 630 -5.87 -30.65 13.26
C SER A 630 -6.90 -29.53 13.08
N ILE A 631 -7.12 -28.75 14.14
CA ILE A 631 -7.85 -27.48 14.08
C ILE A 631 -6.98 -26.37 14.63
N THR A 632 -6.88 -25.29 13.89
CA THR A 632 -6.25 -24.03 14.31
C THR A 632 -7.30 -22.94 14.47
N TYR A 633 -7.37 -22.34 15.67
CA TYR A 633 -8.21 -21.19 15.94
C TYR A 633 -7.33 -19.95 15.95
N ARG A 634 -7.64 -18.96 15.14
CA ARG A 634 -6.92 -17.68 15.10
C ARG A 634 -7.88 -16.53 15.38
N ALA A 635 -7.47 -15.62 16.25
CA ALA A 635 -8.14 -14.36 16.48
C ALA A 635 -7.13 -13.23 16.34
N ASN A 636 -7.49 -12.20 15.61
CA ASN A 636 -6.66 -10.99 15.48
C ASN A 636 -7.47 -9.77 15.87
N ALA A 637 -6.91 -8.89 16.70
CA ALA A 637 -7.50 -7.61 17.07
C ALA A 637 -6.53 -6.47 16.70
N SER A 638 -7.00 -5.55 15.89
CA SER A 638 -6.25 -4.37 15.43
C SER A 638 -6.92 -3.11 15.95
N TYR A 639 -6.24 -2.39 16.85
CA TYR A 639 -6.67 -1.10 17.40
C TYR A 639 -5.88 0.04 16.77
N LYS A 640 -6.58 1.10 16.37
CA LYS A 640 -5.98 2.38 15.98
C LYS A 640 -6.60 3.52 16.81
N SER A 641 -5.75 4.36 17.38
CA SER A 641 -6.20 5.56 18.07
C SER A 641 -6.73 6.59 17.08
N LYS A 642 -7.35 7.65 17.60
CA LYS A 642 -7.79 8.79 16.80
C LYS A 642 -6.70 9.28 15.87
N MET A 643 -7.05 9.52 14.59
CA MET A 643 -6.19 10.10 13.56
C MET A 643 -6.97 11.14 12.75
N TYR A 644 -6.27 11.88 11.89
CA TYR A 644 -6.83 12.88 10.99
C TYR A 644 -6.56 12.54 9.54
N PHE A 645 -7.43 12.96 8.63
CA PHE A 645 -7.27 12.72 7.19
C PHE A 645 -6.70 13.91 6.44
N SER A 646 -6.73 15.11 7.03
CA SER A 646 -6.21 16.33 6.43
C SER A 646 -5.19 17.00 7.33
N GLU A 647 -4.33 17.81 6.74
CA GLU A 647 -3.32 18.62 7.40
C GLU A 647 -3.91 19.68 8.36
N PHE A 648 -5.18 20.04 8.17
CA PHE A 648 -5.89 20.99 9.03
C PHE A 648 -6.35 20.38 10.37
N ASN A 649 -6.27 19.05 10.50
CA ASN A 649 -6.73 18.28 11.66
C ASN A 649 -8.20 18.56 12.07
N GLU A 650 -9.04 18.93 11.11
CA GLU A 650 -10.40 19.37 11.33
C GLU A 650 -11.43 18.24 11.43
N PHE A 651 -11.18 17.13 10.76
CA PHE A 651 -12.09 15.98 10.74
C PHE A 651 -11.35 14.70 11.16
N PRO A 652 -11.57 14.20 12.37
CA PRO A 652 -10.90 12.99 12.84
C PRO A 652 -11.70 11.72 12.56
N GLN A 653 -10.99 10.65 12.23
CA GLN A 653 -11.45 9.29 12.51
C GLN A 653 -11.31 9.05 14.01
N SER A 654 -12.38 8.66 14.69
CA SER A 654 -12.34 8.20 16.08
C SER A 654 -11.49 6.94 16.23
N ALA A 655 -11.06 6.63 17.43
CA ALA A 655 -10.39 5.35 17.68
C ALA A 655 -11.34 4.19 17.40
N TYR A 656 -10.81 3.13 16.78
CA TYR A 656 -11.57 1.94 16.41
C TYR A 656 -10.78 0.66 16.59
N THR A 657 -11.49 -0.49 16.65
CA THR A 657 -10.89 -1.81 16.78
C THR A 657 -11.57 -2.78 15.82
N ILE A 658 -10.77 -3.40 14.94
CA ILE A 658 -11.24 -4.49 14.07
C ILE A 658 -10.82 -5.81 14.68
N VAL A 659 -11.75 -6.77 14.72
CA VAL A 659 -11.51 -8.13 15.21
C VAL A 659 -11.84 -9.12 14.11
N ASP A 660 -10.88 -9.98 13.78
CA ASP A 660 -11.03 -11.05 12.81
C ASP A 660 -10.88 -12.41 13.48
N LEU A 661 -11.65 -13.40 13.03
CA LEU A 661 -11.59 -14.78 13.49
C LEU A 661 -11.42 -15.74 12.32
N ASN A 662 -10.57 -16.75 12.49
CA ASN A 662 -10.42 -17.86 11.56
C ASN A 662 -10.45 -19.19 12.34
N VAL A 663 -11.15 -20.17 11.79
CA VAL A 663 -11.12 -21.57 12.24
C VAL A 663 -10.71 -22.42 11.05
N ILE A 664 -9.57 -23.06 11.16
CA ILE A 664 -8.93 -23.80 10.08
C ILE A 664 -8.89 -25.27 10.48
N TRP A 665 -9.49 -26.14 9.68
CA TRP A 665 -9.33 -27.57 9.79
C TRP A 665 -8.43 -28.10 8.69
N GLU A 666 -7.51 -28.98 9.04
CA GLU A 666 -6.57 -29.61 8.12
C GLU A 666 -6.57 -31.12 8.30
N SER A 667 -6.60 -31.86 7.18
CA SER A 667 -6.57 -33.33 7.19
C SER A 667 -5.20 -33.84 7.67
N THR A 668 -5.16 -35.10 8.15
CA THR A 668 -3.95 -35.75 8.68
C THR A 668 -2.81 -35.84 7.64
N ASP A 669 -3.16 -35.90 6.36
CA ASP A 669 -2.21 -35.96 5.24
C ASP A 669 -1.92 -34.58 4.63
N GLU A 670 -2.42 -33.48 5.26
CA GLU A 670 -2.25 -32.09 4.87
C GLU A 670 -2.73 -31.77 3.44
N THR A 671 -3.46 -32.70 2.81
CA THR A 671 -3.94 -32.52 1.43
C THR A 671 -5.25 -31.73 1.33
N LEU A 672 -6.09 -31.78 2.38
CA LEU A 672 -7.36 -31.08 2.42
C LEU A 672 -7.40 -30.12 3.59
N ARG A 673 -7.76 -28.88 3.29
CA ARG A 673 -7.89 -27.80 4.27
C ARG A 673 -9.22 -27.08 4.09
N SER A 674 -9.85 -26.69 5.20
CA SER A 674 -11.06 -25.88 5.22
C SER A 674 -10.89 -24.75 6.21
N ARG A 675 -11.15 -23.52 5.79
CA ARG A 675 -11.11 -22.32 6.61
C ARG A 675 -12.50 -21.69 6.67
N PHE A 676 -13.04 -21.53 7.87
CA PHE A 676 -14.15 -20.63 8.14
C PHE A 676 -13.61 -19.33 8.72
N PHE A 677 -14.06 -18.18 8.22
CA PHE A 677 -13.56 -16.89 8.68
C PHE A 677 -14.68 -15.88 8.91
N VAL A 678 -14.39 -14.92 9.78
CA VAL A 678 -15.18 -13.71 9.98
C VAL A 678 -14.21 -12.55 10.00
N LYS A 679 -14.30 -11.64 9.04
CA LYS A 679 -13.62 -10.34 9.04
C LYS A 679 -14.54 -9.31 9.70
N ASN A 680 -13.95 -8.38 10.45
CA ASN A 680 -14.68 -7.33 11.20
C ASN A 680 -15.84 -7.90 12.03
N LEU A 681 -15.55 -8.86 12.93
CA LEU A 681 -16.53 -9.58 13.75
C LEU A 681 -17.52 -8.65 14.47
N THR A 682 -17.04 -7.53 14.97
CA THR A 682 -17.84 -6.56 15.76
C THR A 682 -18.67 -5.64 14.88
N ASP A 683 -18.53 -5.72 13.56
CA ASP A 683 -19.19 -4.83 12.59
C ASP A 683 -18.88 -3.36 12.87
N GLU A 684 -17.60 -3.09 13.12
CA GLU A 684 -17.12 -1.75 13.46
C GLU A 684 -17.12 -0.86 12.22
N ASP A 685 -17.77 0.28 12.32
CA ASP A 685 -17.82 1.28 11.28
C ASP A 685 -16.63 2.24 11.38
N TYR A 686 -15.83 2.33 10.32
CA TYR A 686 -14.70 3.26 10.26
C TYR A 686 -14.56 3.84 8.86
N ILE A 687 -13.96 5.05 8.78
CA ILE A 687 -13.70 5.72 7.51
C ILE A 687 -12.37 5.22 6.96
N SER A 688 -12.38 4.68 5.73
CA SER A 688 -11.21 4.16 5.00
C SER A 688 -10.65 5.15 3.99
N GLY A 689 -11.45 6.14 3.56
CA GLY A 689 -11.05 7.18 2.63
C GLY A 689 -11.75 8.50 2.97
N TYR A 690 -11.10 9.61 2.66
CA TYR A 690 -11.63 10.96 2.94
C TYR A 690 -11.33 11.88 1.76
N LEU A 691 -12.31 12.70 1.42
CA LEU A 691 -12.19 13.77 0.46
C LEU A 691 -12.85 15.03 1.02
N SER A 692 -12.14 16.15 0.97
CA SER A 692 -12.74 17.47 1.13
C SER A 692 -12.80 18.15 -0.22
N SER A 693 -13.98 18.64 -0.60
CA SER A 693 -14.19 19.29 -1.88
C SER A 693 -15.05 20.53 -1.72
N ALA A 694 -14.47 21.69 -2.03
CA ALA A 694 -15.23 22.94 -2.06
C ALA A 694 -16.29 22.91 -3.18
N THR A 695 -15.96 22.33 -4.33
CA THR A 695 -16.87 22.18 -5.48
C THR A 695 -17.98 21.16 -5.26
N GLY A 696 -17.66 20.04 -4.58
CA GLY A 696 -18.67 19.04 -4.16
C GLY A 696 -19.47 19.47 -2.92
N GLY A 697 -19.19 20.61 -2.35
CA GLY A 697 -19.95 21.19 -1.23
C GLY A 697 -19.65 20.64 0.13
N GLY A 698 -18.51 19.95 0.35
CA GLY A 698 -18.20 19.53 1.71
C GLY A 698 -17.18 18.42 1.93
N ARG A 699 -17.46 17.61 2.95
CA ARG A 699 -16.60 16.51 3.41
C ARG A 699 -17.27 15.18 3.15
N PHE A 700 -16.56 14.31 2.48
CA PHE A 700 -17.01 13.00 2.03
C PHE A 700 -16.11 11.92 2.62
N GLY A 701 -16.69 10.78 2.95
CA GLY A 701 -15.97 9.61 3.43
C GLY A 701 -16.36 8.36 2.67
N GLN A 702 -15.42 7.43 2.62
CA GLN A 702 -15.64 6.05 2.23
C GLN A 702 -15.57 5.21 3.50
N TRP A 703 -16.51 4.30 3.68
CA TRP A 703 -16.52 3.38 4.81
C TRP A 703 -15.60 2.19 4.55
N GLY A 704 -15.01 1.67 5.61
CA GLY A 704 -14.27 0.42 5.57
C GLY A 704 -15.18 -0.77 5.30
N THR A 705 -14.58 -1.93 4.99
CA THR A 705 -15.33 -3.16 4.73
C THR A 705 -16.18 -3.54 5.95
N PRO A 706 -17.48 -3.79 5.79
CA PRO A 706 -18.36 -4.26 6.87
C PRO A 706 -17.98 -5.66 7.32
N ARG A 707 -18.74 -6.25 8.27
CA ARG A 707 -18.53 -7.64 8.66
C ARG A 707 -18.78 -8.59 7.49
N VAL A 708 -17.84 -9.53 7.26
CA VAL A 708 -17.92 -10.54 6.20
C VAL A 708 -17.68 -11.92 6.79
N TYR A 709 -18.60 -12.86 6.55
CA TYR A 709 -18.44 -14.29 6.83
C TYR A 709 -18.07 -15.03 5.56
N GLY A 710 -17.22 -16.05 5.68
CA GLY A 710 -16.90 -16.85 4.52
C GLY A 710 -16.32 -18.22 4.88
N VAL A 711 -16.28 -19.07 3.87
CA VAL A 711 -15.66 -20.39 3.91
C VAL A 711 -14.77 -20.57 2.69
N GLU A 712 -13.61 -21.16 2.91
CA GLU A 712 -12.69 -21.59 1.85
C GLU A 712 -12.35 -23.06 2.04
N ILE A 713 -12.24 -23.78 0.95
CA ILE A 713 -11.77 -25.17 0.92
C ILE A 713 -10.64 -25.26 -0.09
N SER A 714 -9.50 -25.77 0.32
CA SER A 714 -8.36 -26.01 -0.55
C SER A 714 -7.95 -27.47 -0.52
N ARG A 715 -7.48 -27.94 -1.66
CA ARG A 715 -6.89 -29.26 -1.82
C ARG A 715 -5.54 -29.14 -2.49
N ASN A 716 -4.51 -29.60 -1.80
CA ASN A 716 -3.15 -29.74 -2.30
C ASN A 716 -2.93 -31.11 -2.97
N PHE A 717 -2.07 -31.21 -3.94
CA PHE A 717 -1.73 -32.46 -4.66
C PHE A 717 -0.31 -32.44 -5.20
#